data_0c652af7642718e7339d908fbeae7b23
#
_entry.id   0c652af7642718e7339d908fbeae7b23
#
_cell.length_a   1.000
_cell.length_b   1.000
_cell.length_c   1.000
_cell.angle_alpha   90.00
_cell.angle_beta   90.00
_cell.angle_gamma   90.00
#
_symmetry.space_group_name_H-M   'P 1'
#
loop_
_entity.id
_entity.type
_entity.pdbx_description
1 polymer ?
#
loop_
_entity_poly.entity_id
_entity_poly.type
_entity_poly.pdbx_seq_one_letter_code
_entity_poly.pdbx_strand_id
1 'polypeptide(L)'
;MNVSLNWLKDYLKIDQSTEEICKILTSIGLEVGGYEEFEAVKGGLKGLVIGKVLTCEAHPDSDHLHVTTVDLGTGEPEQIVCGAPNVAAGQKVVVATVGTTLYKGDEEFVIKKSKIRGVASNGMICAEDEIGIGTSHDGIMVLPEDTPVGMPAADYFNVYRDSVIEVDITPNRIDGASHLGVARDLAAYLQQTQDIHYTLPSVEGFKPDSTDAKISVRLERPEACRRYAGICIEGVQVKPSPEWLQNRMKAIGLHPISNIVDVTNYILFGLGQPLHAFDKDKVKGNEVIVKTVAKGTKFTTLDGVVRELHEDDLMICNTEAPMCIAGVFGGQESGISETTTSVFLESACFDPVFVRKTARRHGLSTDASFRYERGTDPNIVIYALKLAALMIKEVAGGKITSDAIDIYPEPVQDFEVAVKFDHIDRLIGKRIDHTVIKNILLSLEMKIVKEDEEGMLLHVPPYRVDVKREADVIEDILRIYGFNNVEVPASVKSTLSYSEKPDDYQLKNIISDLLAANGFSEVMNNSLTKASYYEGLTTFNPANTVMLYNPLSADLGAMRQSLLFCGLENVAYNINRKNQNLKLFEFGKAYTFHPKEGIDPQKQYKEENMLSLFITGNKNVTTWNAKEAKTDFFYLKAYCEMILNRLGLQPDSLKIEASDKDIFREGLTYKAGDKTIVSMGIVSKAPLKRTDVNQEVYYAEFSWENILKAIKNQTVAFMPLPKFPSVKRDLALLLDKKVSFKEIKETAFRTEKSFLKSVTLFDVYEGEKLGTDKKSYAVSFTLLDEEKTLTDKQIDKIMNKLMGAYKHLFNAEIR
;
A
#
# COMPACT_ATOMS: atom_id res chain seq x y z
N MET A 1 -3.84 7.00 14.19
CA MET A 1 -4.23 8.17 15.05
C MET A 1 -4.36 7.69 16.47
N ASN A 2 -3.76 8.43 17.41
CA ASN A 2 -3.87 8.10 18.84
C ASN A 2 -5.13 8.71 19.45
N VAL A 3 -5.92 7.90 20.12
CA VAL A 3 -7.20 8.27 20.76
C VAL A 3 -7.06 8.06 22.27
N SER A 4 -7.11 9.14 23.05
CA SER A 4 -7.14 9.11 24.50
C SER A 4 -8.51 8.67 24.98
N LEU A 5 -8.57 7.63 25.81
CA LEU A 5 -9.85 7.13 26.36
C LEU A 5 -10.48 8.16 27.30
N ASN A 6 -9.67 8.84 28.12
CA ASN A 6 -10.18 9.90 29.00
C ASN A 6 -10.79 11.06 28.18
N TRP A 7 -10.17 11.41 27.03
CA TRP A 7 -10.72 12.43 26.16
C TRP A 7 -11.97 11.96 25.41
N LEU A 8 -11.98 10.69 24.97
CA LEU A 8 -13.17 10.08 24.38
C LEU A 8 -14.37 10.11 25.34
N LYS A 9 -14.12 9.89 26.65
CA LYS A 9 -15.15 9.96 27.72
C LYS A 9 -15.70 11.36 27.94
N ASP A 10 -15.03 12.42 27.53
CA ASP A 10 -15.58 13.78 27.54
C ASP A 10 -16.74 13.93 26.54
N TYR A 11 -16.74 13.15 25.45
CA TYR A 11 -17.83 13.14 24.48
C TYR A 11 -18.86 12.04 24.73
N LEU A 12 -18.45 10.85 25.17
CA LEU A 12 -19.32 9.68 25.30
C LEU A 12 -19.11 9.00 26.66
N LYS A 13 -20.14 8.96 27.47
CA LYS A 13 -20.10 8.28 28.77
C LYS A 13 -20.17 6.76 28.59
N ILE A 14 -19.03 6.10 28.68
CA ILE A 14 -18.84 4.66 28.44
C ILE A 14 -18.22 4.00 29.66
N ASP A 15 -18.72 2.80 29.98
CA ASP A 15 -18.23 1.97 31.07
C ASP A 15 -17.45 0.74 30.60
N GLN A 16 -17.41 0.51 29.29
CA GLN A 16 -16.69 -0.59 28.66
C GLN A 16 -15.18 -0.50 28.94
N SER A 17 -14.53 -1.64 29.09
CA SER A 17 -13.07 -1.74 29.17
C SER A 17 -12.39 -1.30 27.89
N THR A 18 -11.12 -0.83 27.98
CA THR A 18 -10.32 -0.45 26.79
C THR A 18 -10.30 -1.57 25.75
N GLU A 19 -10.14 -2.83 26.18
CA GLU A 19 -10.12 -3.99 25.30
C GLU A 19 -11.45 -4.20 24.54
N GLU A 20 -12.59 -4.03 25.22
CA GLU A 20 -13.90 -4.11 24.57
C GLU A 20 -14.13 -3.00 23.57
N ILE A 21 -13.71 -1.77 23.90
CA ILE A 21 -13.77 -0.64 22.97
C ILE A 21 -12.93 -0.90 21.72
N CYS A 22 -11.70 -1.41 21.87
CA CYS A 22 -10.84 -1.79 20.75
C CYS A 22 -11.50 -2.84 19.83
N LYS A 23 -12.15 -3.86 20.40
CA LYS A 23 -12.89 -4.87 19.64
C LYS A 23 -14.09 -4.28 18.90
N ILE A 24 -14.83 -3.39 19.53
CA ILE A 24 -15.98 -2.71 18.91
C ILE A 24 -15.48 -1.84 17.74
N LEU A 25 -14.51 -0.97 17.97
CA LEU A 25 -13.96 -0.07 16.93
C LEU A 25 -13.52 -0.85 15.70
N THR A 26 -12.73 -1.91 15.88
CA THR A 26 -12.33 -2.78 14.78
C THR A 26 -13.52 -3.41 14.06
N SER A 27 -14.53 -3.86 14.80
CA SER A 27 -15.72 -4.51 14.22
C SER A 27 -16.57 -3.58 13.37
N ILE A 28 -16.54 -2.26 13.64
CA ILE A 28 -17.30 -1.24 12.92
C ILE A 28 -16.46 -0.48 11.88
N GLY A 29 -15.22 -0.98 11.57
CA GLY A 29 -14.38 -0.48 10.50
C GLY A 29 -13.41 0.64 10.88
N LEU A 30 -13.18 0.86 12.17
CA LEU A 30 -12.08 1.65 12.71
C LEU A 30 -11.04 0.69 13.29
N GLU A 31 -10.13 0.18 12.45
CA GLU A 31 -9.15 -0.82 12.83
C GLU A 31 -8.24 -0.31 13.95
N VAL A 32 -8.08 -1.12 15.00
CA VAL A 32 -7.21 -0.80 16.13
C VAL A 32 -5.92 -1.59 16.00
N GLY A 33 -4.80 -0.86 15.88
CA GLY A 33 -3.44 -1.43 15.84
C GLY A 33 -2.98 -1.94 17.21
N GLY A 34 -3.43 -1.28 18.29
CA GLY A 34 -3.11 -1.63 19.66
C GLY A 34 -3.60 -0.56 20.65
N TYR A 35 -3.31 -0.77 21.91
CA TYR A 35 -3.46 0.28 22.93
C TYR A 35 -2.31 0.21 23.95
N GLU A 36 -1.99 1.33 24.55
CA GLU A 36 -1.01 1.44 25.61
C GLU A 36 -1.51 2.28 26.77
N GLU A 37 -0.96 2.02 27.95
CA GLU A 37 -1.22 2.84 29.15
C GLU A 37 -0.24 4.04 29.17
N PHE A 38 -0.82 5.22 29.22
CA PHE A 38 -0.08 6.47 29.38
C PHE A 38 -0.06 6.90 30.83
N GLU A 39 1.10 7.24 31.35
CA GLU A 39 1.31 7.82 32.66
C GLU A 39 2.08 9.15 32.50
N ALA A 40 1.52 10.26 33.00
CA ALA A 40 2.14 11.60 32.87
C ALA A 40 3.54 11.67 33.53
N VAL A 41 3.76 10.84 34.56
CA VAL A 41 5.05 10.60 35.18
C VAL A 41 5.47 9.18 34.93
N LYS A 42 6.63 8.97 34.33
CA LYS A 42 7.12 7.62 33.94
C LYS A 42 7.19 6.70 35.18
N GLY A 43 6.56 5.52 35.08
CA GLY A 43 6.42 4.57 36.19
C GLY A 43 5.30 4.87 37.16
N GLY A 44 4.53 5.95 36.93
CA GLY A 44 3.30 6.29 37.67
C GLY A 44 3.49 6.44 39.16
N LEU A 45 4.68 6.77 39.64
CA LEU A 45 5.08 6.87 41.05
C LEU A 45 4.81 5.58 41.86
N LYS A 46 4.82 4.40 41.22
CA LYS A 46 4.62 3.10 41.88
C LYS A 46 5.72 2.83 42.88
N GLY A 47 5.36 2.49 44.12
CA GLY A 47 6.30 2.19 45.18
C GLY A 47 6.84 3.42 45.92
N LEU A 48 6.41 4.65 45.53
CA LEU A 48 6.68 5.88 46.30
C LEU A 48 5.53 6.12 47.28
N VAL A 49 5.89 6.44 48.50
CA VAL A 49 4.97 6.64 49.64
C VAL A 49 5.29 7.91 50.36
N ILE A 50 4.28 8.61 50.91
CA ILE A 50 4.50 9.76 51.80
C ILE A 50 4.96 9.26 53.17
N GLY A 51 6.13 9.72 53.58
CA GLY A 51 6.72 9.38 54.86
C GLY A 51 6.85 10.60 55.79
N LYS A 52 6.98 10.35 57.11
CA LYS A 52 7.34 11.37 58.09
C LYS A 52 8.70 11.07 58.67
N VAL A 53 9.62 12.00 58.61
CA VAL A 53 10.92 11.91 59.24
C VAL A 53 10.74 12.03 60.74
N LEU A 54 10.97 10.96 61.50
CA LEU A 54 10.87 10.96 62.96
C LEU A 54 12.17 11.48 63.61
N THR A 55 13.33 10.98 63.15
CA THR A 55 14.64 11.44 63.66
C THR A 55 15.58 11.77 62.48
N CYS A 56 16.47 12.70 62.68
CA CYS A 56 17.51 13.08 61.72
C CYS A 56 18.78 13.35 62.48
N GLU A 57 19.79 12.47 62.36
CA GLU A 57 21.05 12.53 63.07
C GLU A 57 22.21 12.57 62.07
N ALA A 58 23.35 13.22 62.44
CA ALA A 58 24.51 13.23 61.57
C ALA A 58 25.08 11.82 61.38
N HIS A 59 25.53 11.48 60.17
CA HIS A 59 26.11 10.18 59.87
C HIS A 59 27.49 10.05 60.54
N PRO A 60 27.79 8.93 61.22
CA PRO A 60 29.01 8.78 62.01
C PRO A 60 30.30 8.94 61.20
N ASP A 61 30.30 8.56 59.93
CA ASP A 61 31.47 8.59 59.03
C ASP A 61 31.29 9.56 57.84
N SER A 62 30.50 10.62 57.99
CA SER A 62 30.27 11.63 56.95
C SER A 62 29.81 12.96 57.50
N ASP A 63 30.31 14.05 56.93
CA ASP A 63 30.03 15.43 57.31
C ASP A 63 28.81 16.03 56.58
N HIS A 64 28.27 15.32 55.56
CA HIS A 64 27.14 15.78 54.76
C HIS A 64 26.00 14.75 54.63
N LEU A 65 26.14 13.56 55.23
CA LEU A 65 25.07 12.58 55.25
C LEU A 65 24.32 12.61 56.59
N HIS A 66 23.04 12.29 56.53
CA HIS A 66 22.18 12.17 57.70
C HIS A 66 21.56 10.75 57.77
N VAL A 67 21.51 10.19 58.93
CA VAL A 67 20.76 8.94 59.23
C VAL A 67 19.41 9.35 59.73
N THR A 68 18.38 8.95 58.99
CA THR A 68 16.99 9.27 59.35
C THR A 68 16.22 8.02 59.68
N THR A 69 15.22 8.13 60.57
CA THR A 69 14.16 7.14 60.74
C THR A 69 12.86 7.75 60.17
N VAL A 70 12.22 7.03 59.28
CA VAL A 70 11.05 7.56 58.53
C VAL A 70 9.86 6.63 58.76
N ASP A 71 8.77 7.18 59.24
CA ASP A 71 7.48 6.48 59.33
C ASP A 71 6.78 6.51 57.99
N LEU A 72 6.53 5.31 57.44
CA LEU A 72 5.85 5.08 56.16
C LEU A 72 4.41 4.63 56.34
N GLY A 73 3.85 4.72 57.58
CA GLY A 73 2.47 4.24 57.87
C GLY A 73 2.35 2.73 58.00
N THR A 74 3.44 1.98 58.02
CA THR A 74 3.48 0.50 58.12
C THR A 74 3.56 -0.01 59.57
N GLY A 75 3.71 0.87 60.49
CA GLY A 75 3.82 0.59 61.94
C GLY A 75 5.28 0.40 62.43
N GLU A 76 6.23 0.13 61.61
CA GLU A 76 7.65 0.08 61.90
C GLU A 76 8.39 1.15 61.07
N PRO A 77 9.10 2.07 61.72
CA PRO A 77 9.90 3.09 61.00
C PRO A 77 11.07 2.48 60.23
N GLU A 78 11.31 2.97 59.06
CA GLU A 78 12.43 2.54 58.19
C GLU A 78 13.66 3.50 58.35
N GLN A 79 14.85 2.88 58.41
CA GLN A 79 16.10 3.65 58.45
C GLN A 79 16.54 3.98 57.02
N ILE A 80 16.73 5.27 56.75
CA ILE A 80 17.16 5.77 55.42
C ILE A 80 18.30 6.77 55.61
N VAL A 81 19.40 6.61 54.86
CA VAL A 81 20.49 7.55 54.79
C VAL A 81 20.20 8.56 53.69
N CYS A 82 20.21 9.87 54.06
CA CYS A 82 19.91 10.97 53.13
C CYS A 82 21.09 11.93 53.04
N GLY A 83 21.45 12.36 51.83
CA GLY A 83 22.51 13.30 51.53
C GLY A 83 22.03 14.76 51.31
N ALA A 84 20.74 14.98 51.34
CA ALA A 84 20.18 16.30 51.05
C ALA A 84 20.38 17.28 52.21
N PRO A 85 20.78 18.54 51.96
CA PRO A 85 21.09 19.50 53.00
C PRO A 85 19.84 20.00 53.75
N ASN A 86 18.65 19.82 53.20
CA ASN A 86 17.38 20.31 53.74
C ASN A 86 16.60 19.27 54.53
N VAL A 87 17.13 18.05 54.74
CA VAL A 87 16.46 17.02 55.53
C VAL A 87 16.43 17.36 57.02
N ALA A 88 15.29 17.27 57.69
CA ALA A 88 15.12 17.52 59.12
C ALA A 88 14.00 16.67 59.75
N ALA A 89 14.09 16.43 61.03
CA ALA A 89 13.03 15.74 61.76
C ALA A 89 11.72 16.52 61.72
N GLY A 90 10.60 15.81 61.64
CA GLY A 90 9.24 16.35 61.58
C GLY A 90 8.69 16.53 60.18
N GLN A 91 9.55 16.59 59.15
CA GLN A 91 9.16 16.84 57.76
C GLN A 91 8.35 15.67 57.17
N LYS A 92 7.37 16.01 56.35
CA LYS A 92 6.72 15.09 55.41
C LYS A 92 7.49 15.05 54.10
N VAL A 93 7.80 13.87 53.61
CA VAL A 93 8.71 13.66 52.46
C VAL A 93 8.18 12.53 51.55
N VAL A 94 8.64 12.53 50.31
CA VAL A 94 8.38 11.42 49.37
C VAL A 94 9.49 10.39 49.50
N VAL A 95 9.13 9.12 49.72
CA VAL A 95 10.07 8.03 49.94
C VAL A 95 9.85 6.94 48.90
N ALA A 96 10.91 6.62 48.17
CA ALA A 96 11.01 5.44 47.36
C ALA A 96 11.38 4.23 48.22
N THR A 97 10.46 3.29 48.36
CA THR A 97 10.66 2.04 49.10
C THR A 97 11.57 1.05 48.37
N VAL A 98 12.08 0.05 49.07
CA VAL A 98 12.91 -0.99 48.45
C VAL A 98 12.12 -1.74 47.40
N GLY A 99 12.64 -1.85 46.16
CA GLY A 99 11.99 -2.43 45.00
C GLY A 99 11.37 -1.40 44.06
N THR A 100 11.26 -0.13 44.48
CA THR A 100 10.80 0.97 43.60
C THR A 100 11.77 1.20 42.47
N THR A 101 11.28 1.35 41.25
CA THR A 101 12.07 1.82 40.09
C THR A 101 11.86 3.32 39.91
N LEU A 102 12.94 4.06 39.91
CA LEU A 102 12.98 5.48 39.54
C LEU A 102 13.51 5.63 38.11
N TYR A 103 13.14 6.70 37.41
CA TYR A 103 13.49 6.91 36.02
C TYR A 103 14.20 8.25 35.84
N LYS A 104 15.32 8.22 35.13
CA LYS A 104 16.03 9.45 34.72
C LYS A 104 16.19 9.43 33.20
N GLY A 105 15.27 10.06 32.51
CA GLY A 105 15.15 9.90 31.06
C GLY A 105 14.85 8.45 30.69
N ASP A 106 15.74 7.81 29.94
CA ASP A 106 15.59 6.38 29.55
C ASP A 106 16.26 5.40 30.52
N GLU A 107 17.03 5.90 31.50
CA GLU A 107 17.70 5.07 32.48
C GLU A 107 16.77 4.68 33.62
N GLU A 108 16.86 3.42 34.06
CA GLU A 108 16.10 2.86 35.18
C GLU A 108 16.99 2.61 36.38
N PHE A 109 16.57 3.06 37.53
CA PHE A 109 17.29 2.86 38.81
C PHE A 109 16.40 2.18 39.84
N VAL A 110 16.73 0.95 40.22
CA VAL A 110 15.93 0.19 41.20
C VAL A 110 16.49 0.42 42.61
N ILE A 111 15.64 0.88 43.54
CA ILE A 111 16.01 1.07 44.95
C ILE A 111 16.22 -0.28 45.63
N LYS A 112 17.42 -0.50 46.16
CA LYS A 112 17.82 -1.74 46.85
C LYS A 112 18.21 -1.46 48.29
N LYS A 113 18.00 -2.47 49.18
CA LYS A 113 18.65 -2.40 50.52
C LYS A 113 20.11 -2.23 50.35
N SER A 114 20.67 -1.18 50.90
CA SER A 114 22.07 -0.83 50.75
C SER A 114 22.72 -0.49 52.09
N LYS A 115 24.04 -0.46 52.16
CA LYS A 115 24.80 0.08 53.26
C LYS A 115 25.60 1.25 52.73
N ILE A 116 25.31 2.46 53.24
CA ILE A 116 26.01 3.69 52.86
C ILE A 116 26.99 4.01 53.97
N ARG A 117 28.29 3.90 53.68
CA ARG A 117 29.40 4.04 54.63
C ARG A 117 29.17 3.24 55.94
N GLY A 118 28.73 1.98 55.79
CA GLY A 118 28.50 1.05 56.92
C GLY A 118 27.09 1.11 57.53
N VAL A 119 26.33 2.17 57.32
CA VAL A 119 24.94 2.35 57.85
C VAL A 119 23.92 1.83 56.87
N ALA A 120 22.93 1.05 57.33
CA ALA A 120 21.91 0.49 56.50
C ALA A 120 20.92 1.57 56.02
N SER A 121 20.55 1.52 54.74
CA SER A 121 19.50 2.35 54.11
C SER A 121 18.47 1.47 53.43
N ASN A 122 17.21 1.55 53.87
CA ASN A 122 16.09 0.75 53.38
C ASN A 122 15.13 1.60 52.51
N GLY A 123 15.63 2.46 51.66
CA GLY A 123 14.86 3.36 50.81
C GLY A 123 15.64 4.59 50.44
N MET A 124 14.98 5.51 49.78
CA MET A 124 15.53 6.80 49.38
C MET A 124 14.48 7.89 49.55
N ILE A 125 14.86 9.00 50.24
CA ILE A 125 14.03 10.21 50.26
C ILE A 125 14.34 10.99 49.00
N CYS A 126 13.31 11.34 48.21
CA CYS A 126 13.49 11.81 46.86
C CYS A 126 13.36 13.32 46.70
N ALA A 127 14.10 13.89 45.75
CA ALA A 127 13.91 15.22 45.20
C ALA A 127 12.81 15.23 44.11
N GLU A 128 12.38 16.41 43.69
CA GLU A 128 11.35 16.59 42.67
C GLU A 128 11.74 15.98 41.32
N ASP A 129 12.98 16.20 40.87
CA ASP A 129 13.51 15.74 39.60
C ASP A 129 13.72 14.21 39.56
N GLU A 130 14.03 13.60 40.73
CA GLU A 130 14.24 12.17 40.84
C GLU A 130 12.95 11.35 40.69
N ILE A 131 11.83 11.98 40.95
CA ILE A 131 10.49 11.36 40.80
C ILE A 131 9.72 11.90 39.59
N GLY A 132 10.31 12.85 38.85
CA GLY A 132 9.70 13.38 37.60
C GLY A 132 8.50 14.32 37.83
N ILE A 133 8.33 14.88 39.03
CA ILE A 133 7.24 15.83 39.35
C ILE A 133 7.68 17.27 39.09
N GLY A 134 8.98 17.57 39.23
CA GLY A 134 9.53 18.91 39.03
C GLY A 134 10.95 18.85 38.47
N THR A 135 11.65 19.98 38.49
CA THR A 135 13.01 20.14 37.96
C THR A 135 14.04 20.49 39.03
N SER A 136 13.61 20.74 40.27
CA SER A 136 14.53 21.10 41.38
C SER A 136 15.28 19.89 41.90
N HIS A 137 16.60 20.04 42.05
CA HIS A 137 17.52 19.10 42.68
C HIS A 137 18.21 19.73 43.90
N ASP A 138 17.69 20.85 44.41
CA ASP A 138 18.32 21.61 45.48
C ASP A 138 18.19 20.93 46.85
N GLY A 139 17.48 19.83 46.95
CA GLY A 139 17.25 19.02 48.13
C GLY A 139 16.03 18.08 47.96
N ILE A 140 15.67 17.42 49.06
CA ILE A 140 14.48 16.56 49.08
C ILE A 140 13.21 17.39 48.97
N MET A 141 12.16 16.78 48.39
CA MET A 141 10.82 17.35 48.32
C MET A 141 10.17 17.32 49.70
N VAL A 142 9.89 18.47 50.29
CA VAL A 142 9.20 18.63 51.56
C VAL A 142 7.74 18.98 51.31
N LEU A 143 6.83 18.18 51.88
CA LEU A 143 5.36 18.33 51.72
C LEU A 143 4.76 19.09 52.93
N PRO A 144 3.53 19.64 52.78
CA PRO A 144 2.77 20.25 53.86
C PRO A 144 2.59 19.30 55.07
N GLU A 145 2.56 19.89 56.27
CA GLU A 145 2.47 19.11 57.54
C GLU A 145 1.20 18.25 57.67
N ASP A 146 0.11 18.68 57.05
CA ASP A 146 -1.20 18.00 57.04
C ASP A 146 -1.26 16.80 56.09
N THR A 147 -0.21 16.56 55.28
CA THR A 147 -0.16 15.44 54.30
C THR A 147 -0.26 14.09 55.03
N PRO A 148 -1.14 13.16 54.63
CA PRO A 148 -1.29 11.87 55.29
C PRO A 148 -0.06 10.97 55.10
N VAL A 149 0.45 10.39 56.21
CA VAL A 149 1.55 9.40 56.16
C VAL A 149 1.03 8.06 55.63
N GLY A 150 1.84 7.38 54.84
CA GLY A 150 1.48 6.10 54.24
C GLY A 150 0.64 6.20 52.95
N MET A 151 0.26 7.43 52.57
CA MET A 151 -0.47 7.63 51.34
C MET A 151 0.48 7.38 50.14
N PRO A 152 0.03 6.60 49.08
CA PRO A 152 0.81 6.49 47.84
C PRO A 152 1.06 7.87 47.22
N ALA A 153 2.29 8.12 46.80
CA ALA A 153 2.64 9.41 46.18
C ALA A 153 1.84 9.67 44.88
N ALA A 154 1.49 8.60 44.14
CA ALA A 154 0.66 8.69 42.94
C ALA A 154 -0.72 9.30 43.22
N ASP A 155 -1.32 8.96 44.35
CA ASP A 155 -2.63 9.47 44.76
C ASP A 155 -2.53 10.92 45.27
N TYR A 156 -1.45 11.23 45.99
CA TYR A 156 -1.20 12.60 46.50
C TYR A 156 -1.01 13.59 45.35
N PHE A 157 -0.20 13.22 44.35
CA PHE A 157 0.07 14.09 43.21
C PHE A 157 -0.98 13.96 42.09
N ASN A 158 -2.00 13.12 42.28
CA ASN A 158 -3.06 12.87 41.29
C ASN A 158 -2.48 12.63 39.88
N VAL A 159 -1.51 11.71 39.82
CA VAL A 159 -0.78 11.43 38.56
C VAL A 159 -1.78 11.05 37.47
N TYR A 160 -1.80 11.84 36.39
CA TYR A 160 -2.67 11.59 35.27
C TYR A 160 -2.30 10.27 34.58
N ARG A 161 -3.31 9.40 34.39
CA ARG A 161 -3.23 8.14 33.69
C ARG A 161 -4.31 8.09 32.64
N ASP A 162 -4.00 7.43 31.54
CA ASP A 162 -4.90 7.28 30.39
C ASP A 162 -4.62 5.97 29.66
N SER A 163 -5.60 5.44 28.93
CA SER A 163 -5.38 4.39 27.94
C SER A 163 -5.45 5.03 26.56
N VAL A 164 -4.43 4.85 25.77
CA VAL A 164 -4.31 5.44 24.43
C VAL A 164 -4.48 4.34 23.39
N ILE A 165 -5.47 4.49 22.55
CA ILE A 165 -5.84 3.52 21.49
C ILE A 165 -5.27 4.02 20.16
N GLU A 166 -4.48 3.20 19.48
CA GLU A 166 -4.02 3.47 18.13
C GLU A 166 -5.07 3.02 17.12
N VAL A 167 -5.66 3.98 16.40
CA VAL A 167 -6.68 3.73 15.37
C VAL A 167 -6.11 4.04 14.00
N ASP A 168 -6.17 3.07 13.09
CA ASP A 168 -5.77 3.23 11.70
C ASP A 168 -6.93 3.79 10.88
N ILE A 169 -6.77 5.05 10.46
CA ILE A 169 -7.77 5.78 9.68
C ILE A 169 -7.52 5.62 8.20
N THR A 170 -8.41 4.95 7.51
CA THR A 170 -8.39 4.87 6.04
C THR A 170 -8.74 6.21 5.40
N PRO A 171 -8.24 6.51 4.19
CA PRO A 171 -8.44 7.83 3.57
C PRO A 171 -9.90 8.24 3.34
N ASN A 172 -10.82 7.29 3.21
CA ASN A 172 -12.25 7.53 3.07
C ASN A 172 -12.96 7.82 4.41
N ARG A 173 -12.37 7.37 5.54
CA ARG A 173 -12.95 7.52 6.88
C ARG A 173 -12.37 8.72 7.64
N ILE A 174 -12.20 9.85 6.94
CA ILE A 174 -11.70 11.10 7.56
C ILE A 174 -12.62 11.60 8.69
N ASP A 175 -13.89 11.25 8.66
CA ASP A 175 -14.86 11.48 9.73
C ASP A 175 -14.40 10.90 11.06
N GLY A 176 -13.69 9.76 11.05
CA GLY A 176 -13.09 9.11 12.21
C GLY A 176 -11.76 9.74 12.69
N ALA A 177 -11.21 10.74 12.00
CA ALA A 177 -9.90 11.32 12.33
C ALA A 177 -9.95 12.34 13.49
N SER A 178 -10.79 12.10 14.50
CA SER A 178 -10.92 12.90 15.72
C SER A 178 -11.55 12.07 16.84
N HIS A 179 -11.40 12.53 18.08
CA HIS A 179 -12.10 11.91 19.23
C HIS A 179 -13.62 11.95 19.05
N LEU A 180 -14.17 13.05 18.54
CA LEU A 180 -15.59 13.17 18.21
C LEU A 180 -16.02 12.16 17.15
N GLY A 181 -15.22 11.98 16.08
CA GLY A 181 -15.55 11.04 15.03
C GLY A 181 -15.58 9.59 15.53
N VAL A 182 -14.60 9.23 16.36
CA VAL A 182 -14.58 7.92 17.03
C VAL A 182 -15.77 7.76 17.99
N ALA A 183 -16.11 8.83 18.74
CA ALA A 183 -17.27 8.83 19.65
C ALA A 183 -18.59 8.64 18.90
N ARG A 184 -18.76 9.27 17.73
CA ARG A 184 -19.95 9.11 16.87
C ARG A 184 -20.15 7.67 16.42
N ASP A 185 -19.10 7.04 15.89
CA ASP A 185 -19.16 5.65 15.41
C ASP A 185 -19.40 4.67 16.57
N LEU A 186 -18.68 4.86 17.68
CA LEU A 186 -18.86 4.04 18.88
C LEU A 186 -20.28 4.19 19.46
N ALA A 187 -20.80 5.42 19.53
CA ALA A 187 -22.17 5.69 19.95
C ALA A 187 -23.18 5.03 19.02
N ALA A 188 -23.00 5.12 17.71
CA ALA A 188 -23.90 4.49 16.73
C ALA A 188 -24.02 2.98 16.94
N TYR A 189 -22.90 2.31 17.23
CA TYR A 189 -22.92 0.88 17.55
C TYR A 189 -23.60 0.60 18.90
N LEU A 190 -23.24 1.33 19.96
CA LEU A 190 -23.78 1.09 21.31
C LEU A 190 -25.27 1.41 21.38
N GLN A 191 -25.76 2.37 20.62
CA GLN A 191 -27.20 2.73 20.55
C GLN A 191 -28.08 1.57 20.07
N GLN A 192 -27.53 0.54 19.42
CA GLN A 192 -28.33 -0.61 19.02
C GLN A 192 -28.78 -1.45 20.21
N THR A 193 -28.15 -1.31 21.39
CA THR A 193 -28.44 -2.08 22.60
C THR A 193 -28.59 -1.25 23.87
N GLN A 194 -28.22 0.03 23.84
CA GLN A 194 -28.19 0.92 25.03
C GLN A 194 -28.75 2.29 24.65
N ASP A 195 -29.31 3.01 25.62
CA ASP A 195 -29.71 4.40 25.47
C ASP A 195 -28.50 5.30 25.78
N ILE A 196 -27.64 5.50 24.81
CA ILE A 196 -26.40 6.26 24.94
C ILE A 196 -26.26 7.24 23.77
N HIS A 197 -25.89 8.49 24.09
CA HIS A 197 -25.65 9.54 23.09
C HIS A 197 -24.35 10.26 23.42
N TYR A 198 -23.62 10.63 22.39
CA TYR A 198 -22.49 11.51 22.57
C TYR A 198 -22.98 12.96 22.82
N THR A 199 -22.16 13.74 23.52
CA THR A 199 -22.44 15.14 23.81
C THR A 199 -21.27 16.02 23.41
N LEU A 200 -21.58 17.20 22.88
CA LEU A 200 -20.57 18.21 22.58
C LEU A 200 -20.40 19.18 23.74
N PRO A 201 -19.17 19.69 24.01
CA PRO A 201 -18.96 20.78 24.96
C PRO A 201 -19.82 22.00 24.62
N SER A 202 -20.44 22.61 25.62
CA SER A 202 -21.34 23.75 25.38
C SER A 202 -20.58 24.98 24.88
N VAL A 203 -21.11 25.64 23.85
CA VAL A 203 -20.66 26.95 23.37
C VAL A 203 -21.68 28.06 23.66
N GLU A 204 -22.71 27.79 24.44
CA GLU A 204 -23.77 28.76 24.81
C GLU A 204 -23.22 29.97 25.57
N GLY A 205 -22.12 29.79 26.29
CA GLY A 205 -21.40 30.88 26.95
C GLY A 205 -20.64 31.83 26.03
N PHE A 206 -20.63 31.55 24.71
CA PHE A 206 -19.97 32.42 23.75
C PHE A 206 -20.70 33.73 23.59
N LYS A 207 -20.03 34.80 24.02
CA LYS A 207 -20.48 36.17 23.80
C LYS A 207 -19.28 37.09 23.62
N PRO A 208 -19.24 37.96 22.57
CA PRO A 208 -18.22 38.98 22.50
C PRO A 208 -18.26 39.94 23.71
N ASP A 209 -17.10 40.24 24.26
CA ASP A 209 -16.93 41.22 25.34
C ASP A 209 -17.02 42.65 24.78
N SER A 210 -16.54 42.85 23.53
CA SER A 210 -16.72 44.08 22.75
C SER A 210 -16.73 43.75 21.24
N THR A 211 -17.01 44.72 20.40
CA THR A 211 -16.93 44.66 18.94
C THR A 211 -15.99 45.71 18.36
N ASP A 212 -14.98 46.10 19.11
CA ASP A 212 -14.06 47.19 18.76
C ASP A 212 -13.02 46.76 17.74
N ALA A 213 -12.62 45.46 17.75
CA ALA A 213 -11.70 44.93 16.78
C ALA A 213 -12.33 44.78 15.40
N LYS A 214 -11.74 45.55 14.43
CA LYS A 214 -12.23 45.53 13.04
C LYS A 214 -11.20 44.81 12.17
N ILE A 215 -11.44 43.53 11.90
CA ILE A 215 -10.75 42.80 10.83
C ILE A 215 -11.82 42.47 9.76
N SER A 216 -11.47 42.73 8.52
CA SER A 216 -12.26 42.28 7.37
C SER A 216 -11.67 41.02 6.77
N VAL A 217 -12.51 40.19 6.19
CA VAL A 217 -12.08 38.98 5.46
C VAL A 217 -12.62 39.03 4.04
N ARG A 218 -11.78 38.74 3.07
CA ARG A 218 -12.18 38.71 1.66
C ARG A 218 -11.71 37.38 1.01
N LEU A 219 -12.64 36.67 0.39
CA LEU A 219 -12.38 35.46 -0.37
C LEU A 219 -12.29 35.82 -1.87
N GLU A 220 -11.10 35.74 -2.44
CA GLU A 220 -10.90 35.91 -3.89
C GLU A 220 -11.05 34.59 -4.67
N ARG A 221 -10.94 33.42 -3.97
CA ARG A 221 -11.04 32.08 -4.56
C ARG A 221 -12.06 31.23 -3.78
N PRO A 222 -13.36 31.52 -3.92
CA PRO A 222 -14.41 30.78 -3.18
C PRO A 222 -14.46 29.30 -3.54
N GLU A 223 -14.03 28.89 -4.74
CA GLU A 223 -13.92 27.50 -5.14
C GLU A 223 -12.82 26.72 -4.39
N ALA A 224 -11.80 27.43 -3.89
CA ALA A 224 -10.69 26.84 -3.12
C ALA A 224 -10.92 26.94 -1.60
N CYS A 225 -11.76 27.88 -1.15
CA CYS A 225 -12.13 28.06 0.24
C CYS A 225 -13.66 28.18 0.35
N ARG A 226 -14.31 27.05 0.73
CA ARG A 226 -15.78 26.96 0.79
C ARG A 226 -16.39 27.74 1.92
N ARG A 227 -15.71 27.80 3.06
CA ARG A 227 -16.12 28.56 4.24
C ARG A 227 -14.90 29.09 4.96
N TYR A 228 -14.94 30.32 5.40
CA TYR A 228 -13.90 30.95 6.20
C TYR A 228 -14.54 31.70 7.36
N ALA A 229 -14.07 31.40 8.57
CA ALA A 229 -14.53 32.07 9.76
C ALA A 229 -13.33 32.53 10.61
N GLY A 230 -13.51 33.63 11.33
CA GLY A 230 -12.48 34.20 12.17
C GLY A 230 -13.03 35.00 13.33
N ILE A 231 -12.22 35.19 14.36
CA ILE A 231 -12.56 35.95 15.55
C ILE A 231 -11.31 36.60 16.17
N CYS A 232 -11.49 37.77 16.77
CA CYS A 232 -10.40 38.49 17.47
C CYS A 232 -10.48 38.28 18.96
N ILE A 233 -9.35 38.04 19.60
CA ILE A 233 -9.19 37.93 21.05
C ILE A 233 -7.99 38.82 21.44
N GLU A 234 -8.19 39.80 22.33
CA GLU A 234 -7.16 40.75 22.74
C GLU A 234 -6.90 40.67 24.24
N GLY A 235 -5.68 41.02 24.66
CA GLY A 235 -5.24 40.98 26.04
C GLY A 235 -4.90 39.55 26.49
N VAL A 236 -4.55 38.67 25.58
CA VAL A 236 -4.09 37.30 25.90
C VAL A 236 -2.66 37.31 26.44
N GLN A 237 -2.33 36.35 27.27
CA GLN A 237 -0.97 36.07 27.73
C GLN A 237 -0.55 34.68 27.25
N VAL A 238 0.46 34.65 26.38
CA VAL A 238 1.07 33.40 25.93
C VAL A 238 1.95 32.84 27.03
N LYS A 239 1.68 31.62 27.43
CA LYS A 239 2.39 30.92 28.50
C LYS A 239 2.24 29.40 28.29
N PRO A 240 2.98 28.55 29.05
CA PRO A 240 2.72 27.12 29.04
C PRO A 240 1.25 26.81 29.35
N SER A 241 0.72 25.77 28.67
CA SER A 241 -0.66 25.31 28.88
C SER A 241 -0.88 24.80 30.31
N PRO A 242 -2.11 24.86 30.84
CA PRO A 242 -2.40 24.21 32.11
C PRO A 242 -2.20 22.69 32.02
N GLU A 243 -1.89 22.08 33.12
CA GLU A 243 -1.45 20.66 33.20
C GLU A 243 -2.43 19.69 32.51
N TRP A 244 -3.73 19.89 32.71
CA TRP A 244 -4.74 19.03 32.09
C TRP A 244 -4.65 19.03 30.56
N LEU A 245 -4.39 20.19 29.96
CA LEU A 245 -4.25 20.34 28.49
C LEU A 245 -2.92 19.73 28.02
N GLN A 246 -1.83 19.96 28.75
CA GLN A 246 -0.55 19.32 28.45
C GLN A 246 -0.65 17.79 28.50
N ASN A 247 -1.35 17.23 29.51
CA ASN A 247 -1.52 15.79 29.67
C ASN A 247 -2.33 15.18 28.52
N ARG A 248 -3.39 15.87 28.05
CA ARG A 248 -4.16 15.46 26.87
C ARG A 248 -3.30 15.43 25.60
N MET A 249 -2.45 16.47 25.41
CA MET A 249 -1.54 16.51 24.24
C MET A 249 -0.49 15.41 24.32
N LYS A 250 0.18 15.26 25.47
CA LYS A 250 1.21 14.24 25.68
C LYS A 250 0.67 12.82 25.50
N ALA A 251 -0.55 12.55 25.99
CA ALA A 251 -1.18 11.24 25.86
C ALA A 251 -1.32 10.80 24.41
N ILE A 252 -1.63 11.71 23.48
CA ILE A 252 -1.74 11.38 22.05
C ILE A 252 -0.41 11.53 21.29
N GLY A 253 0.71 11.76 22.00
CA GLY A 253 2.05 11.85 21.42
C GLY A 253 2.46 13.25 20.94
N LEU A 254 1.72 14.29 21.28
CA LEU A 254 2.07 15.67 20.94
C LEU A 254 2.90 16.34 22.03
N HIS A 255 3.83 17.20 21.61
CA HIS A 255 4.56 18.07 22.53
C HIS A 255 3.79 19.38 22.75
N PRO A 256 3.44 19.73 24.01
CA PRO A 256 2.85 21.03 24.33
C PRO A 256 3.77 22.19 23.91
N ILE A 257 3.20 23.24 23.30
CA ILE A 257 3.94 24.40 22.78
C ILE A 257 3.59 25.64 23.58
N SER A 258 2.33 26.04 23.57
CA SER A 258 1.79 27.17 24.32
C SER A 258 0.28 27.03 24.46
N ASN A 259 -0.29 27.72 25.45
CA ASN A 259 -1.72 27.66 25.75
C ASN A 259 -2.62 28.02 24.56
N ILE A 260 -2.19 28.84 23.61
CA ILE A 260 -2.96 29.17 22.39
C ILE A 260 -2.83 28.08 21.36
N VAL A 261 -1.59 27.64 21.05
CA VAL A 261 -1.34 26.61 20.03
C VAL A 261 -1.90 25.26 20.49
N ASP A 262 -1.78 24.92 21.78
CA ASP A 262 -2.31 23.67 22.30
C ASP A 262 -3.83 23.61 22.29
N VAL A 263 -4.52 24.76 22.43
CA VAL A 263 -5.98 24.85 22.22
C VAL A 263 -6.33 24.58 20.75
N THR A 264 -5.57 25.12 19.78
CA THR A 264 -5.84 24.82 18.36
C THR A 264 -5.63 23.32 18.05
N ASN A 265 -4.61 22.71 18.62
CA ASN A 265 -4.36 21.27 18.53
C ASN A 265 -5.47 20.46 19.23
N TYR A 266 -5.93 20.89 20.39
CA TYR A 266 -7.05 20.24 21.12
C TYR A 266 -8.31 20.21 20.26
N ILE A 267 -8.64 21.29 19.58
CA ILE A 267 -9.79 21.35 18.67
C ILE A 267 -9.56 20.45 17.45
N LEU A 268 -8.36 20.47 16.88
CA LEU A 268 -7.99 19.64 15.74
C LEU A 268 -8.21 18.14 16.03
N PHE A 269 -7.64 17.62 17.11
CA PHE A 269 -7.74 16.21 17.48
C PHE A 269 -9.05 15.86 18.17
N GLY A 270 -9.68 16.85 18.81
CA GLY A 270 -11.01 16.68 19.44
C GLY A 270 -12.14 16.62 18.44
N LEU A 271 -12.21 17.57 17.53
CA LEU A 271 -13.35 17.78 16.61
C LEU A 271 -13.05 17.44 15.14
N GLY A 272 -11.77 17.25 14.77
CA GLY A 272 -11.36 17.06 13.39
C GLY A 272 -11.29 18.35 12.57
N GLN A 273 -11.43 19.53 13.19
CA GLN A 273 -11.38 20.84 12.55
C GLN A 273 -10.04 21.53 12.82
N PRO A 274 -9.16 21.67 11.79
CA PRO A 274 -7.95 22.46 11.98
C PRO A 274 -8.25 23.93 12.18
N LEU A 275 -7.54 24.54 13.11
CA LEU A 275 -7.58 25.97 13.39
C LEU A 275 -6.17 26.57 13.21
N HIS A 276 -6.10 27.88 12.91
CA HIS A 276 -4.86 28.60 12.90
C HIS A 276 -4.98 29.91 13.70
N ALA A 277 -3.97 30.20 14.51
CA ALA A 277 -3.91 31.42 15.30
C ALA A 277 -2.84 32.36 14.73
N PHE A 278 -3.25 33.51 14.26
CA PHE A 278 -2.36 34.59 13.82
C PHE A 278 -2.14 35.60 14.95
N ASP A 279 -0.93 36.14 15.02
CA ASP A 279 -0.70 37.37 15.77
C ASP A 279 -1.44 38.53 15.05
N LYS A 280 -2.48 39.06 15.70
CA LYS A 280 -3.35 40.10 15.11
C LYS A 280 -2.59 41.35 14.68
N ASP A 281 -1.56 41.75 15.41
CA ASP A 281 -0.78 42.95 15.11
C ASP A 281 0.08 42.81 13.85
N LYS A 282 0.28 41.56 13.40
CA LYS A 282 0.96 41.22 12.14
C LYS A 282 -0.01 41.12 10.94
N VAL A 283 -1.33 41.20 11.17
CA VAL A 283 -2.33 41.25 10.10
C VAL A 283 -2.41 42.68 9.57
N LYS A 284 -1.49 43.04 8.68
CA LYS A 284 -1.39 44.41 8.13
C LYS A 284 -2.64 44.78 7.34
N GLY A 285 -3.07 46.05 7.50
CA GLY A 285 -4.28 46.59 6.92
C GLY A 285 -5.56 46.13 7.61
N ASN A 286 -5.49 45.36 8.69
CA ASN A 286 -6.64 44.73 9.34
C ASN A 286 -7.57 43.98 8.34
N GLU A 287 -6.97 43.36 7.32
CA GLU A 287 -7.67 42.60 6.31
C GLU A 287 -6.98 41.26 6.09
N VAL A 288 -7.78 40.21 6.07
CA VAL A 288 -7.35 38.84 5.69
C VAL A 288 -7.90 38.56 4.30
N ILE A 289 -7.03 38.18 3.38
CA ILE A 289 -7.36 37.91 1.99
C ILE A 289 -6.98 36.47 1.65
N VAL A 290 -7.97 35.66 1.33
CA VAL A 290 -7.75 34.28 0.86
C VAL A 290 -7.64 34.29 -0.66
N LYS A 291 -6.43 34.10 -1.18
CA LYS A 291 -6.10 34.23 -2.61
C LYS A 291 -4.92 33.38 -3.02
N THR A 292 -4.70 33.26 -4.31
CA THR A 292 -3.41 32.75 -4.85
C THR A 292 -2.45 33.90 -5.10
N VAL A 293 -1.15 33.59 -5.20
CA VAL A 293 -0.09 34.58 -5.44
C VAL A 293 0.68 34.25 -6.71
N ALA A 294 1.52 35.18 -7.16
CA ALA A 294 2.32 34.97 -8.36
C ALA A 294 3.30 33.80 -8.18
N LYS A 295 3.48 32.98 -9.25
CA LYS A 295 4.47 31.90 -9.26
C LYS A 295 5.89 32.43 -8.95
N GLY A 296 6.61 31.69 -8.10
CA GLY A 296 7.96 32.07 -7.68
C GLY A 296 8.00 33.04 -6.50
N THR A 297 6.85 33.45 -5.94
CA THR A 297 6.81 34.22 -4.70
C THR A 297 7.49 33.44 -3.58
N LYS A 298 8.47 34.05 -2.91
CA LYS A 298 9.16 33.42 -1.78
C LYS A 298 8.36 33.56 -0.51
N PHE A 299 8.26 32.46 0.23
CA PHE A 299 7.54 32.38 1.49
C PHE A 299 8.30 31.52 2.50
N THR A 300 8.55 32.06 3.70
CA THR A 300 9.21 31.32 4.77
C THR A 300 8.19 30.70 5.69
N THR A 301 8.21 29.38 5.77
CA THR A 301 7.29 28.59 6.62
C THR A 301 7.81 28.52 8.07
N LEU A 302 6.95 28.06 9.02
CA LEU A 302 7.28 27.94 10.46
C LEU A 302 8.52 27.10 10.76
N ASP A 303 8.90 26.17 9.87
CA ASP A 303 10.13 25.38 9.95
C ASP A 303 11.39 26.14 9.51
N GLY A 304 11.26 27.43 9.15
CA GLY A 304 12.36 28.27 8.68
C GLY A 304 12.77 28.05 7.23
N VAL A 305 12.08 27.18 6.51
CA VAL A 305 12.41 26.85 5.11
C VAL A 305 11.78 27.87 4.18
N VAL A 306 12.59 28.43 3.26
CA VAL A 306 12.11 29.31 2.20
C VAL A 306 11.58 28.47 1.04
N ARG A 307 10.31 28.65 0.71
CA ARG A 307 9.63 27.93 -0.38
C ARG A 307 9.27 28.88 -1.50
N GLU A 308 9.31 28.38 -2.75
CA GLU A 308 8.80 29.11 -3.92
C GLU A 308 7.37 28.66 -4.19
N LEU A 309 6.43 29.61 -4.06
CA LEU A 309 5.01 29.33 -4.23
C LEU A 309 4.64 29.15 -5.73
N HIS A 310 3.62 28.36 -5.95
CA HIS A 310 3.00 28.16 -7.26
C HIS A 310 1.75 29.02 -7.39
N GLU A 311 1.36 29.35 -8.60
CA GLU A 311 0.16 30.14 -8.92
C GLU A 311 -1.18 29.51 -8.49
N ASP A 312 -1.18 28.18 -8.22
CA ASP A 312 -2.33 27.46 -7.67
C ASP A 312 -2.28 27.30 -6.15
N ASP A 313 -1.20 27.72 -5.48
CA ASP A 313 -1.13 27.61 -4.03
C ASP A 313 -2.05 28.63 -3.38
N LEU A 314 -3.04 28.13 -2.63
CA LEU A 314 -3.95 28.98 -1.90
C LEU A 314 -3.23 29.53 -0.67
N MET A 315 -3.26 30.84 -0.51
CA MET A 315 -2.60 31.55 0.56
C MET A 315 -3.59 32.37 1.37
N ILE A 316 -3.34 32.46 2.66
CA ILE A 316 -3.92 33.45 3.54
C ILE A 316 -2.96 34.63 3.61
N CYS A 317 -3.39 35.77 3.14
CA CYS A 317 -2.57 36.98 3.03
C CYS A 317 -3.16 38.10 3.89
N ASN A 318 -2.31 39.05 4.28
CA ASN A 318 -2.75 40.39 4.65
C ASN A 318 -2.70 41.32 3.42
N THR A 319 -2.82 42.63 3.60
CA THR A 319 -2.77 43.59 2.48
C THR A 319 -1.39 43.71 1.82
N GLU A 320 -0.33 43.25 2.48
CA GLU A 320 1.06 43.44 2.04
C GLU A 320 1.74 42.13 1.61
N ALA A 321 1.49 40.99 2.33
CA ALA A 321 2.23 39.75 2.17
C ALA A 321 1.41 38.50 2.47
N PRO A 322 1.82 37.32 1.96
CA PRO A 322 1.27 36.02 2.38
C PRO A 322 1.66 35.72 3.83
N MET A 323 0.73 35.15 4.60
CA MET A 323 0.88 34.82 6.02
C MET A 323 0.86 33.31 6.29
N CYS A 324 0.12 32.54 5.48
CA CYS A 324 -0.02 31.10 5.68
C CYS A 324 -0.32 30.39 4.35
N ILE A 325 0.22 29.20 4.15
CA ILE A 325 -0.24 28.28 3.09
C ILE A 325 -1.53 27.65 3.59
N ALA A 326 -2.65 28.03 2.99
CA ALA A 326 -3.99 27.69 3.45
C ALA A 326 -4.18 26.15 3.63
N GLY A 327 -4.49 25.75 4.86
CA GLY A 327 -4.74 24.36 5.21
C GLY A 327 -3.50 23.45 5.19
N VAL A 328 -2.30 23.99 4.99
CA VAL A 328 -1.06 23.21 4.91
C VAL A 328 -0.08 23.61 6.01
N PHE A 329 0.43 24.87 6.00
CA PHE A 329 1.47 25.27 6.95
C PHE A 329 1.54 26.77 7.15
N GLY A 330 1.71 27.19 8.41
CA GLY A 330 1.81 28.60 8.78
C GLY A 330 3.13 29.25 8.36
N GLY A 331 3.11 30.59 8.27
CA GLY A 331 4.31 31.41 8.02
C GLY A 331 5.01 31.83 9.30
N GLN A 332 6.32 31.93 9.23
CA GLN A 332 7.18 32.29 10.37
C GLN A 332 6.86 33.68 10.95
N GLU A 333 6.56 34.67 10.09
CA GLU A 333 6.40 36.05 10.52
C GLU A 333 5.01 36.35 11.13
N SER A 334 3.99 35.54 10.83
CA SER A 334 2.59 35.78 11.24
C SER A 334 2.14 34.95 12.43
N GLY A 335 2.98 34.01 12.87
CA GLY A 335 2.64 33.07 13.96
C GLY A 335 2.65 33.73 15.36
N ILE A 336 2.09 33.01 16.32
CA ILE A 336 2.06 33.35 17.73
C ILE A 336 3.48 33.26 18.31
N SER A 337 3.84 34.23 19.15
CA SER A 337 5.09 34.31 19.92
C SER A 337 4.80 34.61 21.39
N GLU A 338 5.82 34.52 22.25
CA GLU A 338 5.69 34.84 23.66
C GLU A 338 5.25 36.31 23.93
N THR A 339 5.50 37.19 22.97
CA THR A 339 5.11 38.61 23.06
C THR A 339 3.74 38.92 22.48
N THR A 340 3.05 37.94 21.91
CA THR A 340 1.71 38.15 21.30
C THR A 340 0.69 38.43 22.39
N THR A 341 -0.04 39.54 22.23
CA THR A 341 -1.11 40.00 23.14
C THR A 341 -2.49 40.00 22.46
N SER A 342 -2.52 39.88 21.17
CA SER A 342 -3.76 39.90 20.37
C SER A 342 -3.75 38.79 19.30
N VAL A 343 -4.83 38.04 19.18
CA VAL A 343 -4.95 36.87 18.30
C VAL A 343 -6.09 37.10 17.32
N PHE A 344 -5.85 36.80 16.06
CA PHE A 344 -6.90 36.48 15.09
C PHE A 344 -6.95 34.97 14.90
N LEU A 345 -8.01 34.33 15.38
CA LEU A 345 -8.22 32.90 15.29
C LEU A 345 -9.03 32.56 14.04
N GLU A 346 -8.49 31.68 13.21
CA GLU A 346 -9.08 31.17 11.97
C GLU A 346 -9.68 29.80 12.17
N SER A 347 -10.85 29.57 11.55
CA SER A 347 -11.45 28.25 11.29
C SER A 347 -11.99 28.25 9.87
N ALA A 348 -11.58 27.31 9.02
CA ALA A 348 -11.94 27.32 7.60
C ALA A 348 -12.27 25.90 7.08
N CYS A 349 -12.92 25.88 5.90
CA CYS A 349 -13.11 24.67 5.12
C CYS A 349 -12.53 24.90 3.72
N PHE A 350 -11.34 24.35 3.46
CA PHE A 350 -10.67 24.45 2.16
C PHE A 350 -11.03 23.29 1.25
N ASP A 351 -10.92 23.50 -0.06
CA ASP A 351 -11.13 22.42 -1.04
C ASP A 351 -10.00 21.39 -0.98
N PRO A 352 -10.33 20.08 -0.86
CA PRO A 352 -9.35 19.02 -0.70
C PRO A 352 -8.31 18.92 -1.82
N VAL A 353 -8.71 19.25 -3.06
CA VAL A 353 -7.82 19.14 -4.23
C VAL A 353 -6.74 20.21 -4.20
N PHE A 354 -7.07 21.43 -3.82
CA PHE A 354 -6.11 22.53 -3.69
C PHE A 354 -5.09 22.21 -2.59
N VAL A 355 -5.54 21.81 -1.41
CA VAL A 355 -4.66 21.46 -0.28
C VAL A 355 -3.75 20.31 -0.65
N ARG A 356 -4.28 19.22 -1.24
CA ARG A 356 -3.50 18.05 -1.64
C ARG A 356 -2.42 18.37 -2.66
N LYS A 357 -2.74 19.16 -3.70
CA LYS A 357 -1.77 19.56 -4.72
C LYS A 357 -0.65 20.39 -4.12
N THR A 358 -0.97 21.35 -3.26
CA THR A 358 -0.02 22.22 -2.59
C THR A 358 0.87 21.44 -1.62
N ALA A 359 0.28 20.63 -0.74
CA ALA A 359 1.01 19.80 0.22
C ALA A 359 2.04 18.89 -0.48
N ARG A 360 1.64 18.21 -1.54
CA ARG A 360 2.53 17.34 -2.33
C ARG A 360 3.64 18.12 -3.05
N ARG A 361 3.31 19.28 -3.61
CA ARG A 361 4.29 20.14 -4.32
C ARG A 361 5.42 20.58 -3.41
N HIS A 362 5.10 20.94 -2.19
CA HIS A 362 6.06 21.40 -1.20
C HIS A 362 6.64 20.29 -0.32
N GLY A 363 6.20 19.03 -0.49
CA GLY A 363 6.62 17.90 0.35
C GLY A 363 6.22 18.04 1.81
N LEU A 364 5.08 18.73 2.08
CA LEU A 364 4.56 18.98 3.42
C LEU A 364 3.45 17.98 3.75
N SER A 365 3.56 17.36 4.92
CA SER A 365 2.54 16.50 5.50
C SER A 365 2.32 16.92 6.95
N THR A 366 1.19 17.57 7.21
CA THR A 366 0.81 18.05 8.54
C THR A 366 -0.53 17.47 8.95
N ASP A 367 -0.85 17.46 10.24
CA ASP A 367 -2.16 17.01 10.74
C ASP A 367 -3.33 17.83 10.17
N ALA A 368 -3.08 19.10 9.88
CA ALA A 368 -4.07 19.95 9.20
C ALA A 368 -4.25 19.54 7.74
N SER A 369 -3.14 19.40 6.97
CA SER A 369 -3.22 19.00 5.56
C SER A 369 -3.80 17.59 5.40
N PHE A 370 -3.49 16.67 6.31
CA PHE A 370 -4.06 15.32 6.34
C PHE A 370 -5.59 15.33 6.37
N ARG A 371 -6.18 16.25 7.14
CA ARG A 371 -7.64 16.39 7.26
C ARG A 371 -8.23 17.13 6.08
N TYR A 372 -7.67 18.29 5.74
CA TYR A 372 -8.20 19.11 4.63
C TYR A 372 -8.14 18.40 3.28
N GLU A 373 -7.04 17.69 2.99
CA GLU A 373 -6.89 16.99 1.69
C GLU A 373 -7.87 15.83 1.50
N ARG A 374 -8.52 15.38 2.58
CA ARG A 374 -9.54 14.32 2.57
C ARG A 374 -10.96 14.87 2.74
N GLY A 375 -11.09 16.08 3.26
CA GLY A 375 -12.34 16.78 3.46
C GLY A 375 -12.68 16.97 4.95
N THR A 376 -12.89 18.23 5.33
CA THR A 376 -13.36 18.59 6.69
C THR A 376 -14.86 18.88 6.66
N ASP A 377 -15.52 18.82 7.82
CA ASP A 377 -16.92 19.16 7.96
C ASP A 377 -17.14 20.67 7.82
N PRO A 378 -17.83 21.15 6.78
CA PRO A 378 -18.09 22.58 6.62
C PRO A 378 -19.02 23.15 7.70
N ASN A 379 -19.81 22.29 8.40
CA ASN A 379 -20.81 22.73 9.37
C ASN A 379 -20.22 22.92 10.77
N ILE A 380 -19.11 22.25 11.11
CA ILE A 380 -18.48 22.37 12.43
C ILE A 380 -17.63 23.64 12.61
N VAL A 381 -17.31 24.33 11.50
CA VAL A 381 -16.38 25.48 11.44
C VAL A 381 -16.66 26.52 12.52
N ILE A 382 -17.90 27.00 12.63
CA ILE A 382 -18.29 28.03 13.63
C ILE A 382 -18.33 27.49 15.04
N TYR A 383 -18.77 26.26 15.21
CA TYR A 383 -18.79 25.61 16.52
C TYR A 383 -17.35 25.48 17.07
N ALA A 384 -16.43 24.96 16.26
CA ALA A 384 -15.03 24.81 16.61
C ALA A 384 -14.35 26.14 16.94
N LEU A 385 -14.65 27.21 16.15
CA LEU A 385 -14.15 28.55 16.38
C LEU A 385 -14.62 29.10 17.75
N LYS A 386 -15.91 28.99 18.05
CA LYS A 386 -16.48 29.46 19.32
C LYS A 386 -15.92 28.70 20.51
N LEU A 387 -15.79 27.37 20.40
CA LEU A 387 -15.23 26.55 21.48
C LEU A 387 -13.77 26.92 21.74
N ALA A 388 -12.97 27.05 20.70
CA ALA A 388 -11.59 27.47 20.83
C ALA A 388 -11.44 28.86 21.45
N ALA A 389 -12.29 29.82 21.05
CA ALA A 389 -12.27 31.16 21.63
C ALA A 389 -12.59 31.16 23.12
N LEU A 390 -13.56 30.37 23.56
CA LEU A 390 -13.86 30.19 25.00
C LEU A 390 -12.68 29.56 25.74
N MET A 391 -12.08 28.51 25.19
CA MET A 391 -10.91 27.87 25.79
C MET A 391 -9.69 28.80 25.86
N ILE A 392 -9.40 29.56 24.82
CA ILE A 392 -8.32 30.56 24.84
C ILE A 392 -8.58 31.62 25.94
N LYS A 393 -9.82 32.13 26.05
CA LYS A 393 -10.19 33.06 27.10
C LYS A 393 -9.97 32.47 28.49
N GLU A 394 -10.25 31.16 28.69
CA GLU A 394 -10.02 30.46 29.94
C GLU A 394 -8.52 30.29 30.25
N VAL A 395 -7.73 29.77 29.32
CA VAL A 395 -6.33 29.39 29.60
C VAL A 395 -5.30 30.50 29.39
N ALA A 396 -5.61 31.48 28.53
CA ALA A 396 -4.72 32.58 28.19
C ALA A 396 -5.24 33.95 28.67
N GLY A 397 -6.47 34.02 29.18
CA GLY A 397 -7.14 35.26 29.49
C GLY A 397 -7.58 36.03 28.25
N GLY A 398 -7.70 37.35 28.41
CA GLY A 398 -8.11 38.23 27.33
C GLY A 398 -9.62 38.37 27.17
N LYS A 399 -10.01 39.10 26.12
CA LYS A 399 -11.39 39.40 25.80
C LYS A 399 -11.66 39.09 24.33
N ILE A 400 -12.84 38.58 24.06
CA ILE A 400 -13.33 38.40 22.70
C ILE A 400 -13.78 39.76 22.19
N THR A 401 -13.12 40.35 21.18
CA THR A 401 -13.27 41.74 20.76
C THR A 401 -13.89 41.90 19.38
N SER A 402 -14.40 40.82 18.79
CA SER A 402 -15.20 40.89 17.56
C SER A 402 -16.34 39.88 17.61
N ASP A 403 -17.36 40.11 16.79
CA ASP A 403 -18.30 39.06 16.42
C ASP A 403 -17.56 37.98 15.61
N ALA A 404 -18.09 36.77 15.57
CA ALA A 404 -17.57 35.73 14.67
C ALA A 404 -17.86 36.13 13.21
N ILE A 405 -16.79 36.37 12.45
CA ILE A 405 -16.87 36.55 11.01
C ILE A 405 -17.14 35.20 10.42
N ASP A 406 -18.13 35.06 9.54
CA ASP A 406 -18.47 33.79 8.85
C ASP A 406 -18.81 34.12 7.39
N ILE A 407 -17.95 33.67 6.49
CA ILE A 407 -18.15 33.83 5.06
C ILE A 407 -18.37 32.44 4.46
N TYR A 408 -19.59 32.14 4.06
CA TYR A 408 -20.05 30.89 3.50
C TYR A 408 -20.87 31.16 2.23
N PRO A 409 -20.21 31.43 1.08
CA PRO A 409 -20.90 31.87 -0.15
C PRO A 409 -21.90 30.85 -0.66
N GLU A 410 -21.55 29.56 -0.64
CA GLU A 410 -22.36 28.46 -1.13
C GLU A 410 -22.43 27.35 -0.08
N PRO A 411 -23.50 27.35 0.77
CA PRO A 411 -23.65 26.32 1.78
C PRO A 411 -23.71 24.91 1.19
N VAL A 412 -22.82 24.03 1.69
CA VAL A 412 -22.80 22.62 1.28
C VAL A 412 -24.05 21.93 1.82
N GLN A 413 -24.82 21.34 0.91
CA GLN A 413 -26.02 20.59 1.24
C GLN A 413 -25.68 19.15 1.64
N ASP A 414 -26.57 18.53 2.44
CA ASP A 414 -26.52 17.09 2.71
C ASP A 414 -26.59 16.31 1.38
N PHE A 415 -25.91 15.15 1.31
CA PHE A 415 -25.97 14.31 0.10
C PHE A 415 -27.29 13.54 0.06
N GLU A 416 -28.01 13.64 -1.05
CA GLU A 416 -29.23 12.86 -1.27
C GLU A 416 -28.88 11.45 -1.78
N VAL A 417 -29.30 10.42 -1.02
CA VAL A 417 -29.07 9.01 -1.38
C VAL A 417 -30.40 8.24 -1.28
N ALA A 418 -30.84 7.70 -2.39
CA ALA A 418 -31.98 6.78 -2.42
C ALA A 418 -31.51 5.35 -2.18
N VAL A 419 -32.18 4.61 -1.29
CA VAL A 419 -31.85 3.25 -0.88
C VAL A 419 -33.08 2.37 -0.98
N LYS A 420 -32.92 1.16 -1.60
CA LYS A 420 -34.02 0.18 -1.72
C LYS A 420 -33.84 -0.99 -0.74
N PHE A 421 -34.91 -1.36 -0.06
CA PHE A 421 -34.90 -2.45 0.91
C PHE A 421 -34.48 -3.81 0.29
N ASP A 422 -35.03 -4.13 -0.88
CA ASP A 422 -34.66 -5.35 -1.61
C ASP A 422 -33.18 -5.36 -2.02
N HIS A 423 -32.59 -4.20 -2.28
CA HIS A 423 -31.18 -4.12 -2.63
C HIS A 423 -30.29 -4.27 -1.39
N ILE A 424 -30.69 -3.71 -0.26
CA ILE A 424 -30.02 -3.94 1.05
C ILE A 424 -29.98 -5.44 1.33
N ASP A 425 -31.14 -6.11 1.33
CA ASP A 425 -31.26 -7.53 1.63
C ASP A 425 -30.43 -8.40 0.67
N ARG A 426 -30.44 -8.08 -0.62
CA ARG A 426 -29.70 -8.80 -1.64
C ARG A 426 -28.20 -8.64 -1.53
N LEU A 427 -27.71 -7.42 -1.24
CA LEU A 427 -26.28 -7.13 -1.16
C LEU A 427 -25.68 -7.67 0.14
N ILE A 428 -26.40 -7.55 1.25
CA ILE A 428 -25.99 -8.10 2.55
C ILE A 428 -26.13 -9.63 2.57
N GLY A 429 -27.11 -10.18 1.82
CA GLY A 429 -27.39 -11.61 1.79
C GLY A 429 -28.25 -12.10 2.95
N LYS A 430 -28.79 -11.16 3.74
CA LYS A 430 -29.71 -11.42 4.88
C LYS A 430 -30.77 -10.34 4.91
N ARG A 431 -32.01 -10.73 5.22
CA ARG A 431 -33.09 -9.79 5.46
C ARG A 431 -32.94 -9.22 6.87
N ILE A 432 -32.77 -7.90 6.96
CA ILE A 432 -32.70 -7.15 8.20
C ILE A 432 -34.05 -6.44 8.41
N ASP A 433 -34.54 -6.43 9.65
CA ASP A 433 -35.77 -5.69 9.98
C ASP A 433 -35.61 -4.20 9.66
N HIS A 434 -36.61 -3.62 8.99
CA HIS A 434 -36.56 -2.22 8.56
C HIS A 434 -36.43 -1.23 9.74
N THR A 435 -36.94 -1.61 10.92
CA THR A 435 -36.78 -0.79 12.13
C THR A 435 -35.32 -0.74 12.57
N VAL A 436 -34.63 -1.89 12.50
CA VAL A 436 -33.18 -1.96 12.81
C VAL A 436 -32.38 -1.11 11.81
N ILE A 437 -32.69 -1.24 10.52
CA ILE A 437 -32.04 -0.43 9.48
C ILE A 437 -32.20 1.06 9.76
N LYS A 438 -33.44 1.49 10.06
CA LYS A 438 -33.73 2.92 10.37
C LYS A 438 -32.98 3.38 11.62
N ASN A 439 -32.98 2.60 12.68
CA ASN A 439 -32.26 2.95 13.91
C ASN A 439 -30.75 3.12 13.64
N ILE A 440 -30.16 2.23 12.85
CA ILE A 440 -28.74 2.37 12.44
C ILE A 440 -28.52 3.68 11.67
N LEU A 441 -29.34 3.97 10.66
CA LEU A 441 -29.20 5.18 9.86
C LEU A 441 -29.33 6.45 10.68
N LEU A 442 -30.32 6.50 11.59
CA LEU A 442 -30.52 7.62 12.49
C LEU A 442 -29.37 7.77 13.49
N SER A 443 -28.81 6.67 14.00
CA SER A 443 -27.64 6.70 14.89
C SER A 443 -26.38 7.20 14.20
N LEU A 444 -26.30 7.07 12.87
CA LEU A 444 -25.27 7.65 12.01
C LEU A 444 -25.60 9.07 11.50
N GLU A 445 -26.59 9.71 12.11
CA GLU A 445 -27.03 11.09 11.76
C GLU A 445 -27.58 11.26 10.33
N MET A 446 -27.92 10.17 9.65
CA MET A 446 -28.60 10.22 8.35
C MET A 446 -30.08 10.50 8.55
N LYS A 447 -30.60 11.55 7.91
CA LYS A 447 -32.00 11.96 8.03
C LYS A 447 -32.84 11.23 6.97
N ILE A 448 -33.91 10.56 7.41
CA ILE A 448 -34.88 9.97 6.49
C ILE A 448 -35.86 11.04 6.05
N VAL A 449 -35.77 11.45 4.77
CA VAL A 449 -36.61 12.54 4.20
C VAL A 449 -37.90 11.98 3.65
N LYS A 450 -37.84 10.79 3.04
CA LYS A 450 -38.99 10.11 2.47
C LYS A 450 -38.83 8.61 2.68
N GLU A 451 -39.93 7.94 2.97
CA GLU A 451 -40.01 6.48 3.08
C GLU A 451 -41.27 5.98 2.37
N ASP A 452 -41.16 4.85 1.68
CA ASP A 452 -42.29 4.11 1.13
C ASP A 452 -42.03 2.57 1.26
N GLU A 453 -42.89 1.76 0.66
CA GLU A 453 -42.76 0.28 0.76
C GLU A 453 -41.50 -0.25 0.07
N GLU A 454 -40.94 0.46 -0.91
CA GLU A 454 -39.79 0.01 -1.69
C GLU A 454 -38.45 0.46 -1.09
N GLY A 455 -38.42 1.59 -0.37
CA GLY A 455 -37.17 2.13 0.16
C GLY A 455 -37.26 3.49 0.83
N MET A 456 -36.14 4.18 0.90
CA MET A 456 -35.97 5.45 1.60
C MET A 456 -35.14 6.45 0.78
N LEU A 457 -35.42 7.74 0.95
CA LEU A 457 -34.55 8.83 0.54
C LEU A 457 -33.89 9.41 1.78
N LEU A 458 -32.56 9.43 1.78
CA LEU A 458 -31.74 9.88 2.89
C LEU A 458 -31.03 11.19 2.57
N HIS A 459 -30.90 12.05 3.58
CA HIS A 459 -29.95 13.14 3.60
C HIS A 459 -28.77 12.74 4.48
N VAL A 460 -27.60 12.58 3.87
CA VAL A 460 -26.35 12.18 4.53
C VAL A 460 -25.53 13.44 4.82
N PRO A 461 -25.06 13.64 6.08
CA PRO A 461 -24.33 14.85 6.44
C PRO A 461 -22.99 14.95 5.69
N PRO A 462 -22.55 16.18 5.32
CA PRO A 462 -21.41 16.38 4.44
C PRO A 462 -20.04 16.02 5.05
N TYR A 463 -19.93 15.78 6.38
CA TYR A 463 -18.72 15.23 6.96
C TYR A 463 -18.48 13.76 6.57
N ARG A 464 -19.51 13.03 6.12
CA ARG A 464 -19.39 11.70 5.53
C ARG A 464 -19.07 11.84 4.04
N VAL A 465 -17.84 12.24 3.76
CA VAL A 465 -17.35 12.55 2.40
C VAL A 465 -17.40 11.38 1.43
N ASP A 466 -17.45 10.17 1.94
CA ASP A 466 -17.45 8.88 1.23
C ASP A 466 -18.83 8.31 0.94
N VAL A 467 -19.87 8.71 1.69
CA VAL A 467 -21.22 8.14 1.61
C VAL A 467 -22.10 8.93 0.64
N LYS A 468 -22.05 8.57 -0.65
CA LYS A 468 -22.74 9.28 -1.75
C LYS A 468 -23.62 8.38 -2.61
N ARG A 469 -23.53 7.07 -2.42
CA ARG A 469 -24.25 6.07 -3.22
C ARG A 469 -24.97 5.09 -2.30
N GLU A 470 -25.96 4.40 -2.85
CA GLU A 470 -26.71 3.37 -2.16
C GLU A 470 -25.80 2.30 -1.53
N ALA A 471 -24.77 1.86 -2.26
CA ALA A 471 -23.83 0.85 -1.77
C ALA A 471 -23.04 1.33 -0.53
N ASP A 472 -22.71 2.62 -0.46
CA ASP A 472 -21.97 3.20 0.67
C ASP A 472 -22.87 3.22 1.95
N VAL A 473 -24.17 3.51 1.78
CA VAL A 473 -25.16 3.44 2.87
C VAL A 473 -25.35 1.98 3.33
N ILE A 474 -25.40 1.02 2.40
CA ILE A 474 -25.53 -0.40 2.74
C ILE A 474 -24.30 -0.90 3.50
N GLU A 475 -23.10 -0.44 3.16
CA GLU A 475 -21.88 -0.71 3.90
C GLU A 475 -22.00 -0.20 5.35
N ASP A 476 -22.47 1.02 5.54
CA ASP A 476 -22.70 1.62 6.86
C ASP A 476 -23.73 0.83 7.71
N ILE A 477 -24.82 0.39 7.08
CA ILE A 477 -25.80 -0.48 7.76
C ILE A 477 -25.11 -1.77 8.20
N LEU A 478 -24.35 -2.42 7.34
CA LEU A 478 -23.74 -3.71 7.62
C LEU A 478 -22.63 -3.63 8.69
N ARG A 479 -21.80 -2.58 8.68
CA ARG A 479 -20.73 -2.41 9.67
C ARG A 479 -21.29 -2.17 11.09
N ILE A 480 -22.40 -1.42 11.23
CA ILE A 480 -23.05 -1.21 12.53
C ILE A 480 -23.88 -2.43 12.94
N TYR A 481 -24.60 -3.06 12.02
CA TYR A 481 -25.28 -4.33 12.26
C TYR A 481 -24.32 -5.44 12.70
N GLY A 482 -23.10 -5.45 12.13
CA GLY A 482 -22.04 -6.40 12.37
C GLY A 482 -21.98 -7.52 11.32
N PHE A 483 -20.85 -7.63 10.64
CA PHE A 483 -20.59 -8.66 9.62
C PHE A 483 -20.79 -10.09 10.15
N ASN A 484 -20.41 -10.33 11.41
CA ASN A 484 -20.53 -11.65 12.04
C ASN A 484 -21.98 -12.07 12.36
N ASN A 485 -22.93 -11.14 12.25
CA ASN A 485 -24.36 -11.40 12.44
C ASN A 485 -25.06 -11.85 11.16
N VAL A 486 -24.31 -11.95 10.05
CA VAL A 486 -24.78 -12.49 8.77
C VAL A 486 -24.33 -13.95 8.67
N GLU A 487 -25.30 -14.87 8.64
CA GLU A 487 -25.03 -16.30 8.59
C GLU A 487 -24.45 -16.68 7.22
N VAL A 488 -23.42 -17.51 7.22
CA VAL A 488 -22.90 -18.12 5.99
C VAL A 488 -23.82 -19.30 5.62
N PRO A 489 -24.49 -19.27 4.45
CA PRO A 489 -25.38 -20.34 4.06
C PRO A 489 -24.61 -21.65 3.85
N ALA A 490 -25.23 -22.77 4.25
CA ALA A 490 -24.64 -24.11 4.10
C ALA A 490 -24.52 -24.56 2.62
N SER A 491 -25.19 -23.87 1.69
CA SER A 491 -25.16 -24.17 0.26
C SER A 491 -25.01 -22.92 -0.58
N VAL A 492 -24.18 -22.99 -1.61
CA VAL A 492 -24.04 -21.93 -2.62
C VAL A 492 -24.94 -22.26 -3.82
N LYS A 493 -25.81 -21.33 -4.19
CA LYS A 493 -26.59 -21.41 -5.44
C LYS A 493 -25.85 -20.60 -6.49
N SER A 494 -25.31 -21.26 -7.51
CA SER A 494 -24.68 -20.58 -8.63
C SER A 494 -25.19 -21.14 -9.97
N THR A 495 -25.26 -20.28 -10.97
CA THR A 495 -25.48 -20.72 -12.34
C THR A 495 -24.16 -21.27 -12.88
N LEU A 496 -24.19 -22.51 -13.37
CA LEU A 496 -23.01 -23.09 -14.03
C LEU A 496 -22.85 -22.39 -15.38
N SER A 497 -21.73 -21.74 -15.55
CA SER A 497 -21.27 -21.27 -16.86
C SER A 497 -20.24 -22.24 -17.40
N TYR A 498 -20.41 -22.66 -18.65
CA TYR A 498 -19.40 -23.48 -19.32
C TYR A 498 -18.37 -22.57 -19.95
N SER A 499 -17.08 -22.85 -19.67
CA SER A 499 -15.99 -22.13 -20.33
C SER A 499 -16.01 -22.42 -21.84
N GLU A 500 -15.67 -21.42 -22.64
CA GLU A 500 -15.49 -21.59 -24.09
C GLU A 500 -14.38 -22.63 -24.35
N LYS A 501 -14.59 -23.47 -25.38
CA LYS A 501 -13.53 -24.37 -25.82
C LYS A 501 -12.73 -23.72 -26.95
N PRO A 502 -11.40 -23.90 -27.00
CA PRO A 502 -10.58 -24.64 -26.04
C PRO A 502 -10.41 -23.90 -24.73
N ASP A 503 -10.40 -24.62 -23.60
CA ASP A 503 -10.18 -24.08 -22.26
C ASP A 503 -8.72 -23.66 -22.08
N ASP A 504 -8.48 -22.35 -22.05
CA ASP A 504 -7.16 -21.77 -21.95
C ASP A 504 -6.40 -22.20 -20.69
N TYR A 505 -7.10 -22.23 -19.55
CA TYR A 505 -6.49 -22.60 -18.27
C TYR A 505 -6.04 -24.06 -18.25
N GLN A 506 -6.88 -24.97 -18.72
CA GLN A 506 -6.53 -26.39 -18.82
C GLN A 506 -5.35 -26.60 -19.77
N LEU A 507 -5.34 -25.93 -20.92
CA LEU A 507 -4.25 -26.08 -21.89
C LEU A 507 -2.91 -25.58 -21.36
N LYS A 508 -2.92 -24.43 -20.64
CA LYS A 508 -1.71 -23.93 -19.98
C LYS A 508 -1.19 -24.94 -18.96
N ASN A 509 -2.06 -25.52 -18.12
CA ASN A 509 -1.65 -26.52 -17.14
C ASN A 509 -1.08 -27.78 -17.80
N ILE A 510 -1.73 -28.29 -18.86
CA ILE A 510 -1.23 -29.45 -19.61
C ILE A 510 0.17 -29.21 -20.17
N ILE A 511 0.44 -28.01 -20.67
CA ILE A 511 1.76 -27.68 -21.23
C ILE A 511 2.78 -27.40 -20.13
N SER A 512 2.38 -26.75 -19.04
CA SER A 512 3.24 -26.55 -17.88
C SER A 512 3.68 -27.86 -17.26
N ASP A 513 2.75 -28.81 -17.05
CA ASP A 513 3.06 -30.15 -16.54
C ASP A 513 3.98 -30.92 -17.50
N LEU A 514 3.74 -30.83 -18.81
CA LEU A 514 4.59 -31.44 -19.83
C LEU A 514 6.02 -30.90 -19.75
N LEU A 515 6.19 -29.58 -19.64
CA LEU A 515 7.49 -28.93 -19.56
C LEU A 515 8.19 -29.27 -18.24
N ALA A 516 7.48 -29.19 -17.11
CA ALA A 516 8.02 -29.54 -15.80
C ALA A 516 8.49 -30.99 -15.72
N ALA A 517 7.69 -31.93 -16.28
CA ALA A 517 8.05 -33.35 -16.38
C ALA A 517 9.31 -33.58 -17.25
N ASN A 518 9.62 -32.66 -18.17
CA ASN A 518 10.83 -32.67 -19.00
C ASN A 518 11.98 -31.87 -18.39
N GLY A 519 11.87 -31.45 -17.13
CA GLY A 519 12.92 -30.79 -16.37
C GLY A 519 13.07 -29.28 -16.65
N PHE A 520 12.02 -28.62 -17.13
CA PHE A 520 11.95 -27.17 -17.16
C PHE A 520 11.48 -26.64 -15.80
N SER A 521 12.01 -25.51 -15.41
CA SER A 521 11.53 -24.71 -14.27
C SER A 521 10.68 -23.55 -14.78
N GLU A 522 9.52 -23.36 -14.20
CA GLU A 522 8.69 -22.19 -14.47
C GLU A 522 9.30 -20.95 -13.83
N VAL A 523 9.28 -19.83 -14.54
CA VAL A 523 9.66 -18.52 -14.02
C VAL A 523 8.52 -17.54 -14.19
N MET A 524 8.42 -16.60 -13.26
CA MET A 524 7.45 -15.50 -13.30
C MET A 524 8.21 -14.18 -13.18
N ASN A 525 8.13 -13.37 -14.22
CA ASN A 525 8.84 -12.12 -14.29
C ASN A 525 7.88 -10.92 -14.19
N ASN A 526 8.40 -9.79 -13.72
CA ASN A 526 7.67 -8.53 -13.75
C ASN A 526 7.35 -8.15 -15.20
N SER A 527 6.15 -7.60 -15.42
CA SER A 527 5.77 -7.01 -16.71
C SER A 527 6.49 -5.70 -17.00
N LEU A 528 7.07 -5.05 -15.99
CA LEU A 528 7.86 -3.84 -16.12
C LEU A 528 9.31 -4.19 -16.39
N THR A 529 9.95 -3.41 -17.29
CA THR A 529 11.31 -3.63 -17.77
C THR A 529 11.97 -2.32 -18.20
N LYS A 530 13.22 -2.40 -18.63
CA LYS A 530 13.98 -1.27 -19.17
C LYS A 530 13.54 -0.96 -20.60
N ALA A 531 13.17 0.28 -20.89
CA ALA A 531 12.86 0.73 -22.24
C ALA A 531 14.07 0.55 -23.19
N SER A 532 15.29 0.72 -22.68
CA SER A 532 16.55 0.61 -23.45
C SER A 532 16.79 -0.79 -24.02
N TYR A 533 16.12 -1.82 -23.55
CA TYR A 533 16.22 -3.17 -24.12
C TYR A 533 15.72 -3.25 -25.56
N TYR A 534 14.81 -2.39 -25.97
CA TYR A 534 14.19 -2.40 -27.29
C TYR A 534 14.87 -1.45 -28.31
N GLU A 535 15.79 -0.60 -27.85
CA GLU A 535 16.48 0.37 -28.70
C GLU A 535 17.42 -0.30 -29.70
N GLY A 536 17.40 0.12 -30.97
CA GLY A 536 18.34 -0.36 -32.02
C GLY A 536 18.17 -1.82 -32.40
N LEU A 537 17.05 -2.46 -32.07
CA LEU A 537 16.62 -3.78 -32.56
C LEU A 537 15.48 -3.58 -33.57
N THR A 538 15.57 -4.24 -34.72
CA THR A 538 14.54 -4.15 -35.77
C THR A 538 13.31 -5.01 -35.46
N THR A 539 13.46 -6.03 -34.60
CA THR A 539 12.36 -6.89 -34.15
C THR A 539 11.35 -6.12 -33.33
N PHE A 540 11.80 -5.09 -32.58
CA PHE A 540 10.96 -4.27 -31.71
C PHE A 540 10.98 -2.82 -32.18
N ASN A 541 9.80 -2.21 -32.27
CA ASN A 541 9.71 -0.78 -32.53
C ASN A 541 9.67 -0.02 -31.19
N PRO A 542 10.65 0.82 -30.86
CA PRO A 542 10.64 1.60 -29.63
C PRO A 542 9.40 2.49 -29.46
N ALA A 543 8.83 2.98 -30.58
CA ALA A 543 7.59 3.77 -30.56
C ALA A 543 6.36 2.98 -30.09
N ASN A 544 6.42 1.65 -30.16
CA ASN A 544 5.35 0.78 -29.67
C ASN A 544 5.54 0.38 -28.19
N THR A 545 6.54 0.93 -27.51
CA THR A 545 6.77 0.65 -26.10
C THR A 545 5.75 1.38 -25.24
N VAL A 546 5.09 0.67 -24.34
CA VAL A 546 4.22 1.26 -23.33
C VAL A 546 5.08 1.84 -22.22
N MET A 547 5.18 3.16 -22.16
CA MET A 547 5.95 3.87 -21.13
C MET A 547 5.10 4.19 -19.92
N LEU A 548 5.65 4.05 -18.72
CA LEU A 548 4.99 4.44 -17.48
C LEU A 548 5.13 5.96 -17.28
N TYR A 549 4.06 6.57 -16.78
CA TYR A 549 4.04 8.01 -16.48
C TYR A 549 4.90 8.35 -15.25
N ASN A 550 4.80 7.52 -14.18
CA ASN A 550 5.53 7.71 -12.93
C ASN A 550 6.26 6.41 -12.54
N PRO A 551 7.37 6.05 -13.23
CA PRO A 551 8.11 4.83 -12.89
C PRO A 551 8.84 4.98 -11.55
N LEU A 552 8.91 3.88 -10.78
CA LEU A 552 9.69 3.83 -9.54
C LEU A 552 11.20 3.96 -9.80
N SER A 553 11.67 3.48 -10.95
CA SER A 553 13.05 3.60 -11.41
C SER A 553 13.12 3.53 -12.94
N ALA A 554 14.23 3.92 -13.52
CA ALA A 554 14.49 3.78 -14.97
C ALA A 554 14.48 2.31 -15.42
N ASP A 555 14.82 1.38 -14.53
CA ASP A 555 14.81 -0.06 -14.78
C ASP A 555 13.40 -0.67 -14.89
N LEU A 556 12.39 0.06 -14.43
CA LEU A 556 10.98 -0.33 -14.46
C LEU A 556 10.13 0.71 -15.21
N GLY A 557 10.73 1.39 -16.18
CA GLY A 557 10.11 2.52 -16.88
C GLY A 557 9.17 2.15 -18.03
N ALA A 558 9.14 0.89 -18.45
CA ALA A 558 8.36 0.44 -19.60
C ALA A 558 7.73 -0.93 -19.37
N MET A 559 6.64 -1.23 -20.09
CA MET A 559 6.10 -2.59 -20.14
C MET A 559 6.78 -3.42 -21.23
N ARG A 560 6.99 -4.70 -20.96
CA ARG A 560 7.72 -5.63 -21.86
C ARG A 560 6.97 -5.90 -23.16
N GLN A 561 7.66 -5.77 -24.32
CA GLN A 561 7.16 -6.15 -25.63
C GLN A 561 7.37 -7.65 -25.95
N SER A 562 8.18 -8.36 -25.15
CA SER A 562 8.51 -9.78 -25.30
C SER A 562 8.97 -10.31 -23.96
N LEU A 563 8.89 -11.62 -23.76
CA LEU A 563 9.39 -12.30 -22.57
C LEU A 563 10.93 -12.50 -22.61
N LEU A 564 11.58 -12.18 -23.73
CA LEU A 564 13.00 -12.44 -23.97
C LEU A 564 13.92 -11.86 -22.90
N PHE A 565 13.84 -10.55 -22.66
CA PHE A 565 14.82 -9.86 -21.81
C PHE A 565 14.70 -10.25 -20.34
N CYS A 566 13.48 -10.35 -19.82
CA CYS A 566 13.25 -10.79 -18.44
C CYS A 566 13.73 -12.24 -18.22
N GLY A 567 13.51 -13.11 -19.20
CA GLY A 567 14.04 -14.48 -19.15
C GLY A 567 15.56 -14.53 -19.25
N LEU A 568 16.20 -13.67 -20.06
CA LEU A 568 17.66 -13.55 -20.11
C LEU A 568 18.25 -13.03 -18.79
N GLU A 569 17.55 -12.11 -18.08
CA GLU A 569 17.94 -11.67 -16.73
C GLU A 569 17.94 -12.86 -15.76
N ASN A 570 16.94 -13.76 -15.83
CA ASN A 570 16.93 -15.01 -15.06
C ASN A 570 18.11 -15.91 -15.40
N VAL A 571 18.44 -16.04 -16.68
CA VAL A 571 19.62 -16.81 -17.12
C VAL A 571 20.90 -16.20 -16.53
N ALA A 572 21.10 -14.88 -16.65
CA ALA A 572 22.23 -14.17 -16.05
C ALA A 572 22.31 -14.36 -14.53
N TYR A 573 21.18 -14.22 -13.83
CA TYR A 573 21.09 -14.42 -12.40
C TYR A 573 21.57 -15.81 -11.97
N ASN A 574 21.15 -16.84 -12.68
CA ASN A 574 21.54 -18.23 -12.39
C ASN A 574 23.01 -18.51 -12.75
N ILE A 575 23.51 -18.04 -13.90
CA ILE A 575 24.92 -18.20 -14.32
C ILE A 575 25.83 -17.59 -13.27
N ASN A 576 25.52 -16.37 -12.77
CA ASN A 576 26.30 -15.70 -11.72
C ASN A 576 26.35 -16.51 -10.41
N ARG A 577 25.38 -17.43 -10.20
CA ARG A 577 25.34 -18.38 -9.08
C ARG A 577 25.86 -19.77 -9.44
N LYS A 578 26.58 -19.89 -10.58
CA LYS A 578 27.19 -21.15 -11.06
C LYS A 578 26.19 -22.21 -11.58
N ASN A 579 24.92 -21.84 -11.76
CA ASN A 579 23.92 -22.68 -12.39
C ASN A 579 23.90 -22.40 -13.89
N GLN A 580 24.71 -23.13 -14.66
CA GLN A 580 24.94 -22.88 -16.09
C GLN A 580 23.98 -23.65 -17.01
N ASN A 581 23.42 -24.78 -16.54
CA ASN A 581 22.59 -25.67 -17.33
C ASN A 581 21.13 -25.44 -16.99
N LEU A 582 20.40 -24.70 -17.82
CA LEU A 582 19.06 -24.24 -17.52
C LEU A 582 18.07 -24.63 -18.61
N LYS A 583 16.88 -25.01 -18.17
CA LYS A 583 15.66 -25.10 -18.97
C LYS A 583 14.58 -24.32 -18.23
N LEU A 584 14.17 -23.18 -18.77
CA LEU A 584 13.20 -22.30 -18.16
C LEU A 584 12.02 -22.08 -19.10
N PHE A 585 10.82 -21.89 -18.55
CA PHE A 585 9.65 -21.47 -19.32
C PHE A 585 8.85 -20.44 -18.56
N GLU A 586 8.10 -19.60 -19.29
CA GLU A 586 7.20 -18.60 -18.73
C GLU A 586 5.95 -18.49 -19.59
N PHE A 587 4.78 -18.63 -18.96
CA PHE A 587 3.54 -18.07 -19.47
C PHE A 587 3.40 -16.64 -18.98
N GLY A 588 3.38 -15.68 -19.89
CA GLY A 588 3.36 -14.26 -19.56
C GLY A 588 2.67 -13.43 -20.61
N LYS A 589 2.48 -12.15 -20.32
CA LYS A 589 1.93 -11.18 -21.26
C LYS A 589 3.03 -10.29 -21.82
N ALA A 590 2.90 -9.94 -23.09
CA ALA A 590 3.64 -8.89 -23.78
C ALA A 590 2.70 -7.73 -24.11
N TYR A 591 3.22 -6.50 -24.12
CA TYR A 591 2.42 -5.28 -24.24
C TYR A 591 2.97 -4.39 -25.34
N THR A 592 2.09 -3.86 -26.17
CA THR A 592 2.46 -2.92 -27.23
C THR A 592 1.49 -1.75 -27.30
N PHE A 593 2.00 -0.59 -27.69
CA PHE A 593 1.25 0.63 -27.93
C PHE A 593 1.24 0.94 -29.44
N HIS A 594 0.05 1.16 -29.97
CA HIS A 594 -0.16 1.46 -31.39
C HIS A 594 -0.95 2.76 -31.53
N PRO A 595 -0.27 3.93 -31.46
CA PRO A 595 -0.94 5.21 -31.53
C PRO A 595 -1.70 5.36 -32.84
N LYS A 596 -2.97 5.73 -32.76
CA LYS A 596 -3.80 5.97 -33.94
C LYS A 596 -4.80 7.08 -33.65
N GLU A 597 -4.77 8.11 -34.49
CA GLU A 597 -5.65 9.26 -34.37
C GLU A 597 -7.14 8.88 -34.50
N GLY A 598 -8.00 9.44 -33.65
CA GLY A 598 -9.44 9.17 -33.66
C GLY A 598 -9.91 7.85 -33.06
N ILE A 599 -8.98 7.04 -32.48
CA ILE A 599 -9.31 5.80 -31.77
C ILE A 599 -9.27 6.06 -30.25
N ASP A 600 -10.22 5.45 -29.54
CA ASP A 600 -10.24 5.39 -28.08
C ASP A 600 -8.84 5.08 -27.54
N PRO A 601 -8.31 5.90 -26.60
CA PRO A 601 -6.99 5.68 -26.02
C PRO A 601 -6.74 4.24 -25.53
N GLN A 602 -7.74 3.61 -24.92
CA GLN A 602 -7.62 2.24 -24.41
C GLN A 602 -7.39 1.21 -25.52
N LYS A 603 -7.98 1.42 -26.70
CA LYS A 603 -7.85 0.50 -27.85
C LYS A 603 -6.51 0.61 -28.58
N GLN A 604 -5.68 1.56 -28.20
CA GLN A 604 -4.33 1.72 -28.74
C GLN A 604 -3.32 0.80 -28.04
N TYR A 605 -3.68 0.22 -26.91
CA TYR A 605 -2.86 -0.73 -26.17
C TYR A 605 -3.26 -2.17 -26.53
N LYS A 606 -2.27 -3.03 -26.71
CA LYS A 606 -2.47 -4.45 -26.98
C LYS A 606 -1.74 -5.29 -25.96
N GLU A 607 -2.43 -6.25 -25.39
CA GLU A 607 -1.87 -7.31 -24.54
C GLU A 607 -1.92 -8.62 -25.31
N GLU A 608 -0.85 -9.39 -25.28
CA GLU A 608 -0.76 -10.70 -25.93
C GLU A 608 -0.24 -11.75 -24.94
N ASN A 609 -0.96 -12.86 -24.83
CA ASN A 609 -0.50 -14.00 -24.05
C ASN A 609 0.56 -14.77 -24.84
N MET A 610 1.70 -15.02 -24.20
CA MET A 610 2.86 -15.67 -24.77
C MET A 610 3.31 -16.85 -23.90
N LEU A 611 3.95 -17.82 -24.51
CA LEU A 611 4.76 -18.84 -23.83
C LEU A 611 6.17 -18.71 -24.32
N SER A 612 7.13 -18.61 -23.42
CA SER A 612 8.56 -18.61 -23.76
C SER A 612 9.30 -19.81 -23.22
N LEU A 613 10.32 -20.27 -23.96
CA LEU A 613 11.27 -21.29 -23.54
C LEU A 613 12.68 -20.74 -23.64
N PHE A 614 13.50 -21.04 -22.62
CA PHE A 614 14.94 -20.75 -22.59
C PHE A 614 15.70 -22.04 -22.29
N ILE A 615 16.68 -22.37 -23.11
CA ILE A 615 17.58 -23.50 -22.88
C ILE A 615 19.03 -22.99 -23.03
N THR A 616 19.89 -23.35 -22.09
CA THR A 616 21.30 -22.96 -22.15
C THR A 616 22.17 -23.97 -21.40
N GLY A 617 23.46 -24.01 -21.76
CA GLY A 617 24.44 -24.90 -21.14
C GLY A 617 24.46 -26.30 -21.75
N ASN A 618 24.62 -27.32 -20.95
CA ASN A 618 24.76 -28.69 -21.39
C ASN A 618 23.45 -29.47 -21.29
N LYS A 619 23.17 -30.28 -22.29
CA LYS A 619 22.07 -31.23 -22.34
C LYS A 619 22.32 -32.41 -21.36
N ASN A 620 23.57 -32.90 -21.30
CA ASN A 620 24.01 -33.91 -20.37
C ASN A 620 25.26 -33.41 -19.65
N VAL A 621 25.33 -33.61 -18.34
CA VAL A 621 26.58 -33.48 -17.57
C VAL A 621 27.38 -34.77 -17.66
N THR A 622 28.69 -34.67 -17.50
CA THR A 622 29.59 -35.86 -17.48
C THR A 622 29.24 -36.77 -16.31
N THR A 623 28.94 -38.01 -16.65
CA THR A 623 28.72 -39.11 -15.69
C THR A 623 29.56 -40.31 -16.08
N TRP A 624 29.58 -41.35 -15.26
CA TRP A 624 30.36 -42.54 -15.57
C TRP A 624 29.92 -43.26 -16.87
N ASN A 625 28.69 -43.10 -17.29
CA ASN A 625 28.08 -43.75 -18.46
C ASN A 625 27.71 -42.81 -19.58
N ALA A 626 27.86 -41.48 -19.42
CA ALA A 626 27.52 -40.51 -20.43
C ALA A 626 28.56 -39.38 -20.50
N LYS A 627 28.98 -39.02 -21.71
CA LYS A 627 29.83 -37.87 -21.93
C LYS A 627 29.02 -36.56 -21.93
N GLU A 628 29.70 -35.49 -21.60
CA GLU A 628 29.14 -34.16 -21.72
C GLU A 628 28.65 -33.88 -23.14
N ALA A 629 27.45 -33.37 -23.28
CA ALA A 629 26.90 -32.95 -24.54
C ALA A 629 26.28 -31.54 -24.36
N LYS A 630 26.68 -30.60 -25.18
CA LYS A 630 26.11 -29.25 -25.24
C LYS A 630 24.68 -29.29 -25.78
N THR A 631 23.88 -28.35 -25.36
CA THR A 631 22.61 -28.07 -26.02
C THR A 631 22.83 -27.56 -27.44
N ASP A 632 21.87 -27.81 -28.29
CA ASP A 632 21.83 -27.34 -29.66
C ASP A 632 20.44 -26.85 -30.06
N PHE A 633 20.32 -26.24 -31.22
CA PHE A 633 19.07 -25.74 -31.75
C PHE A 633 18.01 -26.83 -31.90
N PHE A 634 18.40 -28.04 -32.27
CA PHE A 634 17.48 -29.17 -32.48
C PHE A 634 16.87 -29.66 -31.16
N TYR A 635 17.60 -29.48 -30.06
CA TYR A 635 17.09 -29.78 -28.73
C TYR A 635 15.94 -28.83 -28.34
N LEU A 636 16.09 -27.52 -28.60
CA LEU A 636 14.99 -26.56 -28.43
C LEU A 636 13.81 -26.88 -29.36
N LYS A 637 14.12 -27.14 -30.65
CA LYS A 637 13.12 -27.44 -31.69
C LYS A 637 12.28 -28.66 -31.31
N ALA A 638 12.88 -29.72 -30.76
CA ALA A 638 12.16 -30.90 -30.31
C ALA A 638 11.12 -30.59 -29.23
N TYR A 639 11.43 -29.72 -28.27
CA TYR A 639 10.46 -29.27 -27.26
C TYR A 639 9.35 -28.41 -27.86
N CYS A 640 9.68 -27.52 -28.79
CA CYS A 640 8.66 -26.73 -29.49
C CYS A 640 7.68 -27.62 -30.26
N GLU A 641 8.19 -28.61 -31.01
CA GLU A 641 7.35 -29.56 -31.75
C GLU A 641 6.55 -30.49 -30.81
N MET A 642 7.13 -30.88 -29.67
CA MET A 642 6.43 -31.64 -28.64
C MET A 642 5.21 -30.86 -28.09
N ILE A 643 5.35 -29.57 -27.81
CA ILE A 643 4.25 -28.68 -27.38
C ILE A 643 3.18 -28.62 -28.46
N LEU A 644 3.58 -28.34 -29.73
CA LEU A 644 2.65 -28.26 -30.85
C LEU A 644 1.86 -29.57 -31.04
N ASN A 645 2.55 -30.72 -31.05
CA ASN A 645 1.92 -32.02 -31.13
C ASN A 645 0.94 -32.28 -29.97
N ARG A 646 1.33 -31.90 -28.73
CA ARG A 646 0.46 -32.05 -27.55
C ARG A 646 -0.83 -31.22 -27.65
N LEU A 647 -0.74 -30.07 -28.32
CA LEU A 647 -1.90 -29.20 -28.61
C LEU A 647 -2.67 -29.61 -29.88
N GLY A 648 -2.24 -30.68 -30.56
CA GLY A 648 -2.88 -31.18 -31.81
C GLY A 648 -2.42 -30.47 -33.08
N LEU A 649 -1.47 -29.53 -33.00
CA LEU A 649 -0.90 -28.87 -34.17
C LEU A 649 0.26 -29.68 -34.73
N GLN A 650 0.04 -30.34 -35.86
CA GLN A 650 1.11 -31.09 -36.50
C GLN A 650 2.15 -30.15 -37.11
N PRO A 651 3.43 -30.22 -36.72
CA PRO A 651 4.46 -29.31 -37.24
C PRO A 651 4.57 -29.29 -38.76
N ASP A 652 4.35 -30.45 -39.39
CA ASP A 652 4.38 -30.63 -40.86
C ASP A 652 3.24 -29.92 -41.61
N SER A 653 2.17 -29.56 -40.89
CA SER A 653 1.04 -28.76 -41.43
C SER A 653 1.29 -27.26 -41.39
N LEU A 654 2.33 -26.83 -40.68
CA LEU A 654 2.67 -25.43 -40.53
C LEU A 654 3.68 -24.97 -41.59
N LYS A 655 3.55 -23.73 -42.00
CA LYS A 655 4.55 -23.09 -42.87
C LYS A 655 5.79 -22.77 -42.05
N ILE A 656 6.95 -23.30 -42.41
CA ILE A 656 8.22 -23.08 -41.75
C ILE A 656 9.07 -22.16 -42.64
N GLU A 657 9.52 -21.06 -42.04
CA GLU A 657 10.35 -20.04 -42.69
C GLU A 657 11.56 -19.72 -41.83
N ALA A 658 12.67 -19.24 -42.45
CA ALA A 658 13.73 -18.65 -41.68
C ALA A 658 13.23 -17.44 -40.93
N SER A 659 13.67 -17.24 -39.69
CA SER A 659 13.30 -16.05 -38.91
C SER A 659 14.09 -14.84 -39.41
N ASP A 660 13.40 -13.74 -39.63
CA ASP A 660 13.94 -12.42 -39.96
C ASP A 660 14.22 -11.55 -38.74
N LYS A 661 13.94 -12.07 -37.52
CA LYS A 661 14.11 -11.31 -36.27
C LYS A 661 15.60 -11.20 -35.90
N ASP A 662 16.10 -9.98 -35.72
CA ASP A 662 17.49 -9.69 -35.33
C ASP A 662 17.88 -10.10 -33.91
N ILE A 663 16.89 -10.50 -33.11
CA ILE A 663 17.12 -11.15 -31.80
C ILE A 663 17.73 -12.55 -31.95
N PHE A 664 17.67 -13.13 -33.12
CA PHE A 664 18.27 -14.42 -33.42
C PHE A 664 19.51 -14.27 -34.34
N ARG A 665 20.55 -15.07 -34.05
CA ARG A 665 21.66 -15.30 -34.98
C ARG A 665 21.20 -16.20 -36.14
N GLU A 666 20.45 -17.23 -35.81
CA GLU A 666 19.81 -18.19 -36.71
C GLU A 666 18.48 -18.60 -36.04
N GLY A 667 17.42 -18.69 -36.81
CA GLY A 667 16.11 -19.04 -36.24
C GLY A 667 15.10 -19.49 -37.30
N LEU A 668 14.00 -20.07 -36.80
CA LEU A 668 12.86 -20.50 -37.57
C LEU A 668 11.57 -19.88 -37.01
N THR A 669 10.64 -19.60 -37.91
CA THR A 669 9.28 -19.18 -37.54
C THR A 669 8.27 -20.16 -38.14
N TYR A 670 7.38 -20.68 -37.32
CA TYR A 670 6.28 -21.55 -37.71
C TYR A 670 4.99 -20.73 -37.78
N LYS A 671 4.26 -20.86 -38.87
CA LYS A 671 3.03 -20.11 -39.14
C LYS A 671 1.84 -21.01 -39.47
N ALA A 672 0.66 -20.69 -38.99
CA ALA A 672 -0.62 -21.22 -39.42
C ALA A 672 -1.29 -20.18 -40.33
N GLY A 673 -1.26 -20.38 -41.64
CA GLY A 673 -1.54 -19.33 -42.59
C GLY A 673 -0.54 -18.20 -42.45
N ASP A 674 -0.99 -16.97 -42.25
CA ASP A 674 -0.14 -15.79 -42.04
C ASP A 674 0.20 -15.51 -40.56
N LYS A 675 -0.40 -16.28 -39.62
CA LYS A 675 -0.23 -16.04 -38.21
C LYS A 675 0.95 -16.81 -37.65
N THR A 676 1.88 -16.09 -37.01
CA THR A 676 3.01 -16.70 -36.29
C THR A 676 2.48 -17.50 -35.09
N ILE A 677 2.87 -18.77 -35.02
CA ILE A 677 2.59 -19.69 -33.90
C ILE A 677 3.78 -19.67 -32.94
N VAL A 678 4.98 -19.87 -33.43
CA VAL A 678 6.22 -19.84 -32.64
C VAL A 678 7.36 -19.31 -33.50
N SER A 679 8.22 -18.48 -32.86
CA SER A 679 9.54 -18.12 -33.38
C SER A 679 10.58 -18.70 -32.45
N MET A 680 11.58 -19.38 -32.97
CA MET A 680 12.63 -20.02 -32.16
C MET A 680 13.99 -19.83 -32.82
N GLY A 681 15.04 -19.76 -32.02
CA GLY A 681 16.39 -19.58 -32.55
C GLY A 681 17.48 -19.50 -31.48
N ILE A 682 18.68 -19.26 -31.99
CA ILE A 682 19.85 -18.98 -31.15
C ILE A 682 19.89 -17.48 -30.92
N VAL A 683 19.86 -17.03 -29.69
CA VAL A 683 19.83 -15.61 -29.34
C VAL A 683 21.08 -14.92 -29.88
N SER A 684 20.91 -13.77 -30.53
CA SER A 684 22.01 -12.97 -31.09
C SER A 684 22.82 -12.25 -29.99
N LYS A 685 23.98 -11.74 -30.36
CA LYS A 685 24.89 -11.09 -29.40
C LYS A 685 24.32 -9.83 -28.76
N ALA A 686 23.45 -9.10 -29.45
CA ALA A 686 22.93 -7.83 -28.93
C ALA A 686 22.04 -8.01 -27.68
N PRO A 687 20.98 -8.85 -27.67
CA PRO A 687 20.22 -9.15 -26.44
C PRO A 687 21.08 -9.74 -25.31
N LEU A 688 21.97 -10.68 -25.63
CA LEU A 688 22.85 -11.32 -24.62
C LEU A 688 23.74 -10.28 -23.92
N LYS A 689 24.34 -9.36 -24.68
CA LYS A 689 25.17 -8.28 -24.11
C LYS A 689 24.37 -7.33 -23.19
N ARG A 690 23.12 -7.02 -23.57
CA ARG A 690 22.27 -6.11 -22.78
C ARG A 690 21.87 -6.68 -21.43
N THR A 691 21.84 -8.01 -21.32
CA THR A 691 21.46 -8.73 -20.12
C THR A 691 22.64 -9.42 -19.42
N ASP A 692 23.88 -9.12 -19.86
CA ASP A 692 25.12 -9.66 -19.30
C ASP A 692 25.20 -11.19 -19.32
N VAL A 693 24.67 -11.81 -20.38
CA VAL A 693 24.74 -13.26 -20.59
C VAL A 693 25.94 -13.60 -21.51
N ASN A 694 26.89 -14.37 -20.99
CA ASN A 694 28.14 -14.70 -21.69
C ASN A 694 28.16 -16.12 -22.28
N GLN A 695 27.03 -16.81 -22.33
CA GLN A 695 26.90 -18.14 -22.95
C GLN A 695 25.76 -18.15 -23.98
N GLU A 696 25.80 -19.17 -24.86
CA GLU A 696 24.79 -19.35 -25.91
C GLU A 696 23.42 -19.72 -25.26
N VAL A 697 22.36 -19.04 -25.70
CA VAL A 697 20.98 -19.27 -25.24
C VAL A 697 20.12 -19.60 -26.44
N TYR A 698 19.33 -20.64 -26.31
CA TYR A 698 18.31 -21.06 -27.26
C TYR A 698 16.96 -20.61 -26.74
N TYR A 699 16.25 -19.84 -27.54
CA TYR A 699 14.98 -19.17 -27.15
C TYR A 699 13.87 -19.50 -28.11
N ALA A 700 12.68 -19.73 -27.57
CA ALA A 700 11.45 -19.81 -28.33
C ALA A 700 10.35 -18.97 -27.67
N GLU A 701 9.53 -18.32 -28.50
CA GLU A 701 8.37 -17.54 -28.08
C GLU A 701 7.16 -17.91 -28.92
N PHE A 702 6.13 -18.40 -28.26
CA PHE A 702 4.85 -18.81 -28.84
C PHE A 702 3.81 -17.70 -28.67
N SER A 703 3.07 -17.39 -29.72
CA SER A 703 1.84 -16.60 -29.61
C SER A 703 0.71 -17.50 -29.16
N TRP A 704 0.38 -17.45 -27.86
CA TRP A 704 -0.60 -18.35 -27.27
C TRP A 704 -2.00 -18.13 -27.85
N GLU A 705 -2.37 -16.89 -28.12
CA GLU A 705 -3.66 -16.57 -28.75
C GLU A 705 -3.79 -17.12 -30.16
N ASN A 706 -2.71 -17.10 -30.93
CA ASN A 706 -2.73 -17.66 -32.29
C ASN A 706 -2.81 -19.19 -32.25
N ILE A 707 -2.21 -19.82 -31.23
CA ILE A 707 -2.37 -21.27 -30.98
C ILE A 707 -3.82 -21.58 -30.67
N LEU A 708 -4.46 -20.89 -29.73
CA LEU A 708 -5.87 -21.11 -29.37
C LEU A 708 -6.80 -20.95 -30.58
N LYS A 709 -6.54 -19.94 -31.42
CA LYS A 709 -7.28 -19.74 -32.68
C LYS A 709 -7.08 -20.88 -33.66
N ALA A 710 -5.85 -21.40 -33.75
CA ALA A 710 -5.53 -22.48 -34.68
C ALA A 710 -6.17 -23.82 -34.28
N ILE A 711 -6.32 -24.08 -32.98
CA ILE A 711 -6.90 -25.33 -32.45
C ILE A 711 -8.42 -25.26 -32.20
N LYS A 712 -9.03 -24.08 -32.33
CA LYS A 712 -10.45 -23.84 -31.96
C LYS A 712 -11.42 -24.84 -32.58
N ASN A 713 -11.19 -25.25 -33.82
CA ASN A 713 -12.05 -26.14 -34.59
C ASN A 713 -11.52 -27.58 -34.70
N GLN A 714 -10.47 -27.90 -33.92
CA GLN A 714 -9.92 -29.27 -33.96
C GLN A 714 -10.84 -30.23 -33.19
N THR A 715 -11.05 -31.38 -33.78
CA THR A 715 -11.76 -32.51 -33.16
C THR A 715 -10.79 -33.66 -32.93
N VAL A 716 -10.75 -34.16 -31.71
CA VAL A 716 -9.97 -35.35 -31.38
C VAL A 716 -10.80 -36.55 -31.76
N ALA A 717 -10.32 -37.34 -32.75
CA ALA A 717 -10.95 -38.57 -33.18
C ALA A 717 -10.05 -39.77 -32.83
N PHE A 718 -10.68 -40.83 -32.31
CA PHE A 718 -9.96 -42.07 -32.06
C PHE A 718 -9.73 -42.79 -33.40
N MET A 719 -8.51 -43.24 -33.65
CA MET A 719 -8.19 -44.17 -34.72
C MET A 719 -7.60 -45.44 -34.11
N PRO A 720 -8.10 -46.63 -34.54
CA PRO A 720 -7.52 -47.88 -34.08
C PRO A 720 -6.06 -48.03 -34.51
N LEU A 721 -5.27 -48.70 -33.68
CA LEU A 721 -3.90 -49.03 -34.07
C LEU A 721 -3.89 -49.95 -35.29
N PRO A 722 -2.97 -49.72 -36.27
CA PRO A 722 -2.84 -50.56 -37.41
C PRO A 722 -2.56 -52.02 -37.03
N LYS A 723 -3.27 -52.93 -37.64
CA LYS A 723 -3.11 -54.40 -37.40
C LYS A 723 -1.94 -54.98 -38.18
N PHE A 724 -1.48 -54.28 -39.23
CA PHE A 724 -0.43 -54.76 -40.12
C PHE A 724 0.88 -54.04 -39.88
N PRO A 725 2.05 -54.70 -40.09
CA PRO A 725 3.36 -54.10 -39.82
C PRO A 725 3.70 -53.04 -40.87
N SER A 726 4.36 -51.97 -40.40
CA SER A 726 4.97 -50.98 -41.31
C SER A 726 6.30 -51.53 -41.89
N VAL A 727 6.63 -51.06 -43.07
CA VAL A 727 7.88 -51.41 -43.74
C VAL A 727 8.73 -50.16 -43.89
N LYS A 728 10.02 -50.23 -43.52
CA LYS A 728 10.99 -49.15 -43.71
C LYS A 728 11.89 -49.46 -44.91
N ARG A 729 12.17 -48.44 -45.72
CA ARG A 729 13.08 -48.46 -46.82
C ARG A 729 13.93 -47.18 -46.84
N ASP A 730 15.21 -47.36 -47.06
CA ASP A 730 16.17 -46.27 -47.03
C ASP A 730 16.67 -45.92 -48.44
N LEU A 731 16.94 -44.66 -48.68
CA LEU A 731 17.60 -44.17 -49.90
C LEU A 731 18.71 -43.21 -49.50
N ALA A 732 19.86 -43.39 -50.14
CA ALA A 732 20.91 -42.39 -50.11
C ALA A 732 20.80 -41.49 -51.36
N LEU A 733 20.52 -40.20 -51.14
CA LEU A 733 20.29 -39.21 -52.15
C LEU A 733 21.47 -38.25 -52.21
N LEU A 734 22.25 -38.26 -53.29
CA LEU A 734 23.25 -37.24 -53.55
C LEU A 734 22.59 -36.08 -54.25
N LEU A 735 22.65 -34.91 -53.60
CA LEU A 735 21.88 -33.70 -53.92
C LEU A 735 22.74 -32.48 -53.95
N ASP A 736 22.29 -31.43 -54.65
CA ASP A 736 22.85 -30.08 -54.48
C ASP A 736 22.63 -29.60 -53.03
N LYS A 737 23.60 -28.91 -52.46
CA LYS A 737 23.54 -28.38 -51.10
C LYS A 737 22.34 -27.46 -50.83
N LYS A 738 21.81 -26.83 -51.89
CA LYS A 738 20.65 -25.94 -51.81
C LYS A 738 19.35 -26.66 -51.53
N VAL A 739 19.24 -27.97 -51.92
CA VAL A 739 18.03 -28.74 -51.71
C VAL A 739 17.81 -29.01 -50.22
N SER A 740 16.73 -28.53 -49.67
CA SER A 740 16.39 -28.73 -48.24
C SER A 740 15.78 -30.12 -48.00
N PHE A 741 15.88 -30.66 -46.81
CA PHE A 741 15.18 -31.87 -46.41
C PHE A 741 13.65 -31.70 -46.49
N LYS A 742 13.15 -30.49 -46.23
CA LYS A 742 11.74 -30.14 -46.38
C LYS A 742 11.22 -30.43 -47.76
N GLU A 743 11.94 -30.01 -48.81
CA GLU A 743 11.55 -30.24 -50.20
C GLU A 743 11.56 -31.74 -50.54
N ILE A 744 12.51 -32.53 -49.98
CA ILE A 744 12.54 -33.98 -50.13
C ILE A 744 11.29 -34.61 -49.47
N LYS A 745 10.95 -34.20 -48.25
CA LYS A 745 9.81 -34.68 -47.50
C LYS A 745 8.48 -34.33 -48.18
N GLU A 746 8.30 -33.07 -48.57
CA GLU A 746 7.09 -32.64 -49.30
C GLU A 746 6.89 -33.37 -50.63
N THR A 747 7.96 -33.56 -51.35
CA THR A 747 7.95 -34.31 -52.61
C THR A 747 7.54 -35.76 -52.36
N ALA A 748 8.04 -36.42 -51.32
CA ALA A 748 7.64 -37.76 -50.95
C ALA A 748 6.14 -37.88 -50.69
N PHE A 749 5.59 -37.06 -49.84
CA PHE A 749 4.16 -37.06 -49.50
C PHE A 749 3.25 -36.69 -50.70
N ARG A 750 3.72 -35.78 -51.56
CA ARG A 750 3.03 -35.44 -52.80
C ARG A 750 3.02 -36.59 -53.80
N THR A 751 4.11 -37.36 -53.85
CA THR A 751 4.31 -38.49 -54.77
C THR A 751 3.56 -39.72 -54.28
N GLU A 752 3.60 -40.04 -52.99
CA GLU A 752 2.87 -41.18 -52.39
C GLU A 752 2.01 -40.72 -51.21
N LYS A 753 0.72 -40.63 -51.45
CA LYS A 753 -0.27 -40.14 -50.50
C LYS A 753 -0.92 -41.22 -49.63
N SER A 754 -0.93 -42.44 -50.11
CA SER A 754 -1.72 -43.50 -49.51
C SER A 754 -0.96 -44.31 -48.47
N PHE A 755 0.23 -44.74 -48.81
CA PHE A 755 0.99 -45.70 -47.99
C PHE A 755 2.16 -45.08 -47.22
N LEU A 756 2.62 -43.88 -47.60
CA LEU A 756 3.71 -43.22 -46.92
C LEU A 756 3.23 -42.57 -45.62
N LYS A 757 3.78 -43.04 -44.49
CA LYS A 757 3.44 -42.50 -43.14
C LYS A 757 4.46 -41.53 -42.58
N SER A 758 5.74 -41.79 -42.82
CA SER A 758 6.82 -40.88 -42.38
C SER A 758 8.03 -40.90 -43.27
N VAL A 759 8.74 -39.78 -43.29
CA VAL A 759 10.05 -39.58 -43.97
C VAL A 759 11.02 -39.01 -42.94
N THR A 760 12.11 -39.71 -42.72
CA THR A 760 13.10 -39.34 -41.67
C THR A 760 14.48 -39.25 -42.31
N LEU A 761 15.18 -38.14 -42.01
CA LEU A 761 16.58 -37.99 -42.32
C LEU A 761 17.40 -38.56 -41.17
N PHE A 762 18.24 -39.58 -41.43
CA PHE A 762 18.98 -40.20 -40.36
C PHE A 762 20.51 -40.01 -40.51
N ASP A 763 21.00 -39.57 -41.69
CA ASP A 763 22.38 -39.22 -41.88
C ASP A 763 22.54 -38.13 -42.96
N VAL A 764 23.49 -37.22 -42.72
CA VAL A 764 23.90 -36.15 -43.63
C VAL A 764 25.42 -36.18 -43.79
N TYR A 765 25.87 -36.46 -44.99
CA TYR A 765 27.31 -36.46 -45.25
C TYR A 765 27.66 -35.33 -46.21
N GLU A 766 28.57 -34.50 -45.78
CA GLU A 766 29.23 -33.45 -46.59
C GLU A 766 30.74 -33.65 -46.48
N GLY A 767 31.42 -33.88 -47.61
CA GLY A 767 32.85 -34.12 -47.61
C GLY A 767 33.48 -33.92 -48.95
N GLU A 768 34.77 -33.70 -48.98
CA GLU A 768 35.54 -33.40 -50.17
C GLU A 768 35.35 -34.44 -51.28
N LYS A 769 35.05 -35.70 -50.96
CA LYS A 769 34.79 -36.78 -51.92
C LYS A 769 33.51 -36.62 -52.72
N LEU A 770 32.60 -35.73 -52.33
CA LEU A 770 31.34 -35.49 -53.00
C LEU A 770 31.35 -34.20 -53.85
N GLY A 771 32.41 -33.40 -53.74
CA GLY A 771 32.47 -32.02 -54.27
C GLY A 771 31.93 -30.99 -53.33
N THR A 772 32.32 -29.71 -53.59
CA THR A 772 31.98 -28.58 -52.68
C THR A 772 30.50 -28.26 -52.67
N ASP A 773 29.77 -28.55 -53.72
CA ASP A 773 28.39 -28.13 -53.96
C ASP A 773 27.33 -29.24 -53.72
N LYS A 774 27.80 -30.44 -53.38
CA LYS A 774 26.93 -31.61 -53.15
C LYS A 774 26.91 -32.07 -51.67
N LYS A 775 25.81 -32.68 -51.28
CA LYS A 775 25.60 -33.35 -50.00
C LYS A 775 24.88 -34.69 -50.22
N SER A 776 25.07 -35.64 -49.34
CA SER A 776 24.34 -36.89 -49.34
C SER A 776 23.36 -36.93 -48.18
N TYR A 777 22.08 -37.15 -48.44
CA TYR A 777 21.03 -37.42 -47.48
C TYR A 777 20.72 -38.92 -47.43
N ALA A 778 20.84 -39.50 -46.24
CA ALA A 778 20.29 -40.83 -46.00
C ALA A 778 18.88 -40.70 -45.43
N VAL A 779 17.90 -41.06 -46.18
CA VAL A 779 16.46 -40.84 -45.89
C VAL A 779 15.76 -42.21 -45.74
N SER A 780 15.01 -42.34 -44.64
CA SER A 780 14.18 -43.54 -44.36
C SER A 780 12.71 -43.22 -44.63
N PHE A 781 12.02 -44.08 -45.35
CA PHE A 781 10.61 -44.01 -45.67
C PHE A 781 9.85 -45.13 -44.94
N THR A 782 8.86 -44.75 -44.12
CA THR A 782 7.97 -45.72 -43.45
C THR A 782 6.71 -45.84 -44.26
N LEU A 783 6.46 -47.02 -44.75
CA LEU A 783 5.28 -47.37 -45.56
C LEU A 783 4.35 -48.27 -44.75
N LEU A 784 3.04 -48.05 -44.84
CA LEU A 784 2.00 -48.83 -44.14
C LEU A 784 0.70 -48.82 -44.94
N ASP A 785 0.14 -49.98 -45.10
CA ASP A 785 -1.26 -50.20 -45.51
C ASP A 785 -2.05 -50.61 -44.27
N GLU A 786 -3.14 -49.91 -43.97
CA GLU A 786 -3.95 -50.14 -42.77
C GLU A 786 -4.88 -51.34 -42.91
N GLU A 787 -5.10 -51.81 -44.15
CA GLU A 787 -6.05 -52.89 -44.48
C GLU A 787 -5.33 -54.22 -44.70
N LYS A 788 -4.04 -54.21 -45.12
CA LYS A 788 -3.28 -55.42 -45.45
C LYS A 788 -1.78 -55.18 -45.38
N THR A 789 -1.00 -56.31 -45.31
CA THR A 789 0.45 -56.25 -45.42
C THR A 789 0.88 -55.87 -46.83
N LEU A 790 1.77 -54.89 -46.97
CA LEU A 790 2.37 -54.45 -48.24
C LEU A 790 3.24 -55.58 -48.80
N THR A 791 3.03 -55.92 -50.10
CA THR A 791 3.87 -56.85 -50.83
C THR A 791 5.16 -56.20 -51.37
N ASP A 792 6.23 -56.92 -51.54
CA ASP A 792 7.50 -56.41 -52.08
C ASP A 792 7.29 -55.69 -53.42
N LYS A 793 6.43 -56.23 -54.31
CA LYS A 793 6.13 -55.59 -55.59
C LYS A 793 5.47 -54.20 -55.43
N GLN A 794 4.64 -54.03 -54.39
CA GLN A 794 4.02 -52.70 -54.09
C GLN A 794 5.08 -51.76 -53.54
N ILE A 795 5.92 -52.25 -52.62
CA ILE A 795 6.98 -51.46 -52.01
C ILE A 795 7.96 -50.99 -53.07
N ASP A 796 8.43 -51.90 -53.92
CA ASP A 796 9.34 -51.53 -55.03
C ASP A 796 8.74 -50.54 -56.01
N LYS A 797 7.44 -50.66 -56.31
CA LYS A 797 6.74 -49.68 -57.14
C LYS A 797 6.70 -48.29 -56.52
N ILE A 798 6.45 -48.19 -55.19
CA ILE A 798 6.44 -46.95 -54.45
C ILE A 798 7.84 -46.34 -54.46
N MET A 799 8.84 -47.14 -54.12
CA MET A 799 10.23 -46.69 -54.06
C MET A 799 10.74 -46.18 -55.40
N ASN A 800 10.43 -46.91 -56.50
CA ASN A 800 10.76 -46.52 -57.86
C ASN A 800 10.10 -45.17 -58.24
N LYS A 801 8.84 -44.96 -57.83
CA LYS A 801 8.13 -43.69 -58.04
C LYS A 801 8.76 -42.54 -57.29
N LEU A 802 9.17 -42.75 -56.01
CA LEU A 802 9.91 -41.77 -55.23
C LEU A 802 11.29 -41.45 -55.83
N MET A 803 12.04 -42.46 -56.18
CA MET A 803 13.36 -42.30 -56.88
C MET A 803 13.23 -41.51 -58.18
N GLY A 804 12.22 -41.83 -59.00
CA GLY A 804 11.92 -41.11 -60.22
C GLY A 804 11.60 -39.63 -60.00
N ALA A 805 10.80 -39.33 -58.96
CA ALA A 805 10.46 -37.96 -58.59
C ALA A 805 11.69 -37.16 -58.12
N TYR A 806 12.58 -37.74 -57.31
CA TYR A 806 13.79 -37.08 -56.85
C TYR A 806 14.79 -36.85 -57.96
N LYS A 807 14.96 -37.81 -58.88
CA LYS A 807 15.78 -37.62 -60.09
C LYS A 807 15.28 -36.48 -60.93
N HIS A 808 13.97 -36.42 -61.14
CA HIS A 808 13.38 -35.42 -62.03
C HIS A 808 13.39 -34.01 -61.43
N LEU A 809 13.02 -33.87 -60.14
CA LEU A 809 12.87 -32.56 -59.55
C LEU A 809 14.17 -31.95 -58.97
N PHE A 810 15.07 -32.79 -58.47
CA PHE A 810 16.28 -32.34 -57.79
C PHE A 810 17.58 -32.83 -58.45
N ASN A 811 17.48 -33.47 -59.60
CA ASN A 811 18.63 -34.12 -60.24
C ASN A 811 19.44 -35.03 -59.31
N ALA A 812 18.71 -35.74 -58.42
CA ALA A 812 19.29 -36.58 -57.38
C ALA A 812 19.96 -37.82 -57.99
N GLU A 813 21.20 -38.12 -57.57
CA GLU A 813 21.86 -39.37 -57.86
C GLU A 813 21.55 -40.32 -56.65
N ILE A 814 21.04 -41.52 -56.95
CA ILE A 814 20.69 -42.52 -55.92
C ILE A 814 21.89 -43.45 -55.75
N ARG A 815 22.36 -43.60 -54.51
CA ARG A 815 23.47 -44.45 -54.15
C ARG A 815 22.98 -45.69 -53.37
#